data_7a9161845e9aac9669a0f9a197f8ebb1
#
_entry.id   7a9161845e9aac9669a0f9a197f8ebb1
#
_cell.length_a   1.000
_cell.length_b   1.000
_cell.length_c   1.000
_cell.angle_alpha   90.00
_cell.angle_beta   90.00
_cell.angle_gamma   90.00
#
_symmetry.space_group_name_H-M   'P 1'
#
loop_
_entity.id
_entity.type
_entity.pdbx_description
1 polymer ?
#
loop_
_entity_poly.entity_id
_entity_poly.type
_entity_poly.pdbx_seq_one_letter_code
_entity_poly.pdbx_strand_id
1 'polypeptide(L)'
;MFTRHSLPTVLAIVSTFVVPSLSQAQQLANEKYKLANGMTVILHQDRSVPQVTVNIWYHVGARNEPVGRSGFAHLFEHLMFMGTNRVPGSDFDVIMETGGGANNASTSLDRTNYFSSGPSSLLPTLLWLDADRLEDMGLFMTKEKVDKQIAVVRNERRQVIENAPYQKASDDSTRLLYPDNHPYYNGVMGPHATIESATVQDVKDFFASFYVPNNASLVVAGDFDPAVVKPMIEQMYGTLPVGNVATARDVPEIKLDRVVRQTSLDKVAQPGVFLSYHSPAIYAEGDAECDLIAAMLSSGNNSRLYQRLVVQEELATDVAAYQESAGLSSIFRVTVIAKTDARLEQIEKIVDEEIAKLTKDGPDAKDLASRKSAVELAKVSSLQSLQERADRLNEYDFYLGTPDGLQKDLARYRGVTSESIKAWAAKVLTPNARLVQYVLPEEVERTSNPRDERPKDFAKAAFTPPTAESFVLENGLNVQVFSKPGLPLVHVELVAKPQTTTDTAATMGRATLMADMLSEGTKSLTGEQFASELQAIGASFGVGASQDAVSASMTVLRTGLEKGLDLMSQAVLTPRMDQADFDRVKTLQLQNLEQANDDPNAIASKIASRMVWTAGNPYAVPVSGTQATVEPLKLADIVAAHGTL
;
A
#
# COMPACT_ATOMS: atom_id res chain seq x y z
N MET A 1 -77.62 19.87 3.58
CA MET A 1 -77.13 19.48 2.23
C MET A 1 -75.63 19.52 2.28
N PHE A 2 -74.97 18.41 2.61
CA PHE A 2 -73.55 18.29 2.66
C PHE A 2 -73.11 17.22 1.64
N THR A 3 -72.42 17.64 0.59
CA THR A 3 -71.87 16.79 -0.44
C THR A 3 -70.58 16.15 0.07
N ARG A 4 -70.53 14.82 0.13
CA ARG A 4 -69.39 14.01 0.40
C ARG A 4 -68.49 13.99 -0.83
N HIS A 5 -67.21 14.41 -0.67
CA HIS A 5 -66.17 14.17 -1.65
C HIS A 5 -65.48 12.85 -1.32
N SER A 6 -65.51 11.93 -2.25
CA SER A 6 -64.82 10.65 -2.22
C SER A 6 -63.34 10.85 -2.57
N LEU A 7 -62.43 10.46 -1.65
CA LEU A 7 -61.00 10.31 -1.96
C LEU A 7 -60.77 9.03 -2.79
N PRO A 8 -59.92 9.06 -3.81
CA PRO A 8 -59.49 7.84 -4.49
C PRO A 8 -58.44 7.08 -3.65
N THR A 9 -58.71 5.81 -3.42
CA THR A 9 -57.80 4.85 -2.80
C THR A 9 -56.66 4.59 -3.76
N VAL A 10 -55.47 5.07 -3.43
CA VAL A 10 -54.22 4.72 -4.15
C VAL A 10 -53.81 3.33 -3.67
N LEU A 11 -53.96 2.34 -4.54
CA LEU A 11 -53.48 0.98 -4.34
C LEU A 11 -51.94 0.97 -4.57
N ALA A 12 -51.19 0.97 -3.47
CA ALA A 12 -49.74 0.78 -3.51
C ALA A 12 -49.44 -0.68 -3.85
N ILE A 13 -49.05 -0.94 -5.11
CA ILE A 13 -48.47 -2.22 -5.50
C ILE A 13 -47.06 -2.29 -4.92
N VAL A 14 -46.91 -2.98 -3.80
CA VAL A 14 -45.60 -3.39 -3.27
C VAL A 14 -45.12 -4.55 -4.14
N SER A 15 -44.33 -4.22 -5.16
CA SER A 15 -43.56 -5.22 -5.89
C SER A 15 -42.48 -5.75 -4.97
N THR A 16 -42.74 -6.88 -4.34
CA THR A 16 -41.67 -7.68 -3.70
C THR A 16 -40.72 -8.17 -4.79
N PHE A 17 -39.67 -7.41 -5.03
CA PHE A 17 -38.48 -7.97 -5.67
C PHE A 17 -37.95 -9.05 -4.76
N VAL A 18 -38.29 -10.30 -5.04
CA VAL A 18 -37.51 -11.44 -4.57
C VAL A 18 -36.15 -11.33 -5.28
N VAL A 19 -35.21 -10.64 -4.64
CA VAL A 19 -33.81 -10.75 -5.00
C VAL A 19 -33.44 -12.20 -4.68
N PRO A 20 -33.13 -13.05 -5.66
CA PRO A 20 -32.58 -14.35 -5.32
C PRO A 20 -31.29 -14.04 -4.55
N SER A 21 -31.23 -14.44 -3.30
CA SER A 21 -30.03 -14.51 -2.50
C SER A 21 -29.14 -15.58 -3.15
N LEU A 22 -28.47 -15.20 -4.24
CA LEU A 22 -27.28 -15.86 -4.71
C LEU A 22 -26.17 -15.48 -3.73
N SER A 23 -26.18 -16.14 -2.58
CA SER A 23 -24.95 -16.41 -1.86
C SER A 23 -24.12 -17.33 -2.76
N GLN A 24 -23.64 -16.83 -3.89
CA GLN A 24 -22.49 -17.43 -4.55
C GLN A 24 -21.36 -17.22 -3.56
N ALA A 25 -20.95 -18.31 -2.92
CA ALA A 25 -19.75 -18.34 -2.12
C ALA A 25 -18.63 -17.74 -2.99
N GLN A 26 -18.10 -16.57 -2.58
CA GLN A 26 -17.08 -15.88 -3.33
C GLN A 26 -15.85 -16.79 -3.39
N GLN A 27 -15.61 -17.39 -4.55
CA GLN A 27 -14.47 -18.25 -4.81
C GLN A 27 -13.50 -17.47 -5.69
N LEU A 28 -12.22 -17.57 -5.37
CA LEU A 28 -11.17 -17.12 -6.28
C LEU A 28 -11.03 -18.18 -7.37
N ALA A 29 -11.74 -17.99 -8.50
CA ALA A 29 -11.68 -18.90 -9.61
C ALA A 29 -10.21 -19.12 -10.00
N ASN A 30 -9.75 -20.37 -9.99
CA ASN A 30 -8.36 -20.67 -10.30
C ASN A 30 -8.23 -22.02 -10.99
N GLU A 31 -7.11 -22.20 -11.68
CA GLU A 31 -6.70 -23.48 -12.23
C GLU A 31 -5.32 -23.82 -11.66
N LYS A 32 -5.22 -24.94 -10.92
CA LYS A 32 -3.97 -25.45 -10.35
C LYS A 32 -3.48 -26.67 -11.11
N TYR A 33 -2.19 -26.66 -11.46
CA TYR A 33 -1.51 -27.81 -12.04
C TYR A 33 -0.04 -27.87 -11.60
N LYS A 34 0.66 -28.95 -11.93
CA LYS A 34 2.09 -29.10 -11.69
C LYS A 34 2.86 -29.29 -12.98
N LEU A 35 4.00 -28.65 -13.11
CA LEU A 35 4.98 -28.95 -14.15
C LEU A 35 5.67 -30.29 -13.90
N ALA A 36 6.28 -30.86 -14.92
CA ALA A 36 7.00 -32.14 -14.82
C ALA A 36 8.14 -32.09 -13.78
N ASN A 37 8.75 -30.92 -13.55
CA ASN A 37 9.78 -30.71 -12.54
C ASN A 37 9.23 -30.46 -11.11
N GLY A 38 7.91 -30.59 -10.91
CA GLY A 38 7.26 -30.50 -9.60
C GLY A 38 6.81 -29.11 -9.17
N MET A 39 7.10 -28.05 -9.95
CA MET A 39 6.63 -26.69 -9.66
C MET A 39 5.11 -26.64 -9.68
N THR A 40 4.51 -26.07 -8.65
CA THR A 40 3.08 -25.80 -8.60
C THR A 40 2.79 -24.52 -9.36
N VAL A 41 1.79 -24.55 -10.25
CA VAL A 41 1.30 -23.36 -10.98
C VAL A 41 -0.18 -23.17 -10.69
N ILE A 42 -0.55 -21.92 -10.39
CA ILE A 42 -1.93 -21.51 -10.13
C ILE A 42 -2.24 -20.32 -11.05
N LEU A 43 -3.27 -20.45 -11.86
CA LEU A 43 -3.74 -19.42 -12.78
C LEU A 43 -5.06 -18.85 -12.29
N HIS A 44 -5.11 -17.53 -12.10
CA HIS A 44 -6.31 -16.79 -11.73
C HIS A 44 -6.60 -15.75 -12.82
N GLN A 45 -7.45 -16.10 -13.78
CA GLN A 45 -7.83 -15.20 -14.86
C GLN A 45 -8.84 -14.17 -14.38
N ASP A 46 -8.52 -12.89 -14.54
CA ASP A 46 -9.43 -11.77 -14.33
C ASP A 46 -9.18 -10.70 -15.40
N ARG A 47 -10.16 -10.54 -16.30
CA ARG A 47 -10.10 -9.59 -17.42
C ARG A 47 -10.78 -8.25 -17.13
N SER A 48 -11.06 -7.96 -15.87
CA SER A 48 -11.74 -6.71 -15.48
C SER A 48 -10.88 -5.47 -15.74
N VAL A 49 -9.56 -5.61 -15.64
CA VAL A 49 -8.57 -4.57 -15.92
C VAL A 49 -7.38 -5.17 -16.69
N PRO A 50 -6.74 -4.43 -17.64
CA PRO A 50 -5.63 -4.93 -18.44
C PRO A 50 -4.32 -4.96 -17.65
N GLN A 51 -4.32 -5.66 -16.52
CA GLN A 51 -3.18 -5.82 -15.62
C GLN A 51 -2.93 -7.29 -15.31
N VAL A 52 -1.69 -7.58 -14.93
CA VAL A 52 -1.26 -8.90 -14.49
C VAL A 52 -0.36 -8.78 -13.26
N THR A 53 -0.38 -9.83 -12.45
CA THR A 53 0.55 -10.04 -11.34
C THR A 53 1.12 -11.45 -11.44
N VAL A 54 2.43 -11.55 -11.31
CA VAL A 54 3.18 -12.79 -11.12
C VAL A 54 3.67 -12.81 -9.69
N ASN A 55 3.33 -13.84 -8.92
CA ASN A 55 3.75 -14.00 -7.52
C ASN A 55 4.30 -15.41 -7.33
N ILE A 56 5.60 -15.51 -7.09
CA ILE A 56 6.27 -16.78 -6.83
C ILE A 56 6.62 -16.90 -5.35
N TRP A 57 6.17 -17.99 -4.71
CA TRP A 57 6.54 -18.36 -3.36
C TRP A 57 7.60 -19.47 -3.39
N TYR A 58 8.71 -19.23 -2.74
CA TYR A 58 9.64 -20.29 -2.36
C TYR A 58 9.29 -20.72 -0.95
N HIS A 59 9.13 -22.03 -0.75
CA HIS A 59 8.73 -22.62 0.52
C HIS A 59 9.92 -22.71 1.47
N VAL A 60 10.59 -21.57 1.65
CA VAL A 60 11.76 -21.36 2.50
C VAL A 60 11.68 -20.03 3.21
N GLY A 61 11.80 -20.06 4.52
CA GLY A 61 11.88 -18.89 5.40
C GLY A 61 12.88 -19.15 6.52
N ALA A 62 12.83 -18.32 7.57
CA ALA A 62 13.75 -18.47 8.70
C ALA A 62 13.75 -19.88 9.31
N ARG A 63 12.62 -20.58 9.29
CA ARG A 63 12.50 -21.97 9.81
C ARG A 63 13.39 -22.98 9.10
N ASN A 64 13.78 -22.72 7.87
CA ASN A 64 14.55 -23.65 7.04
C ASN A 64 16.05 -23.39 7.11
N GLU A 65 16.48 -22.33 7.77
CA GLU A 65 17.87 -21.92 7.83
C GLU A 65 18.73 -22.95 8.56
N PRO A 66 19.92 -23.29 8.04
CA PRO A 66 20.85 -24.15 8.76
C PRO A 66 21.24 -23.56 10.12
N VAL A 67 21.58 -24.41 11.08
CA VAL A 67 22.05 -23.96 12.39
C VAL A 67 23.29 -23.07 12.23
N GLY A 68 23.28 -21.90 12.86
CA GLY A 68 24.34 -20.91 12.75
C GLY A 68 24.31 -20.07 11.47
N ARG A 69 23.24 -20.14 10.69
CA ARG A 69 23.02 -19.39 9.45
C ARG A 69 21.73 -18.57 9.48
N SER A 70 21.35 -18.03 10.65
CA SER A 70 20.15 -17.22 10.81
C SER A 70 20.25 -15.90 10.06
N GLY A 71 19.16 -15.49 9.40
CA GLY A 71 19.06 -14.31 8.54
C GLY A 71 19.39 -14.58 7.08
N PHE A 72 19.68 -15.83 6.73
CA PHE A 72 20.04 -16.21 5.35
C PHE A 72 18.84 -16.14 4.40
N ALA A 73 17.64 -16.52 4.84
CA ALA A 73 16.46 -16.41 4.00
C ALA A 73 16.18 -14.95 3.58
N HIS A 74 16.34 -14.01 4.50
CA HIS A 74 16.20 -12.59 4.23
C HIS A 74 17.37 -12.02 3.40
N LEU A 75 18.61 -12.39 3.72
CA LEU A 75 19.77 -12.05 2.88
C LEU A 75 19.55 -12.54 1.45
N PHE A 76 18.97 -13.74 1.30
CA PHE A 76 18.70 -14.32 0.00
C PHE A 76 17.65 -13.57 -0.79
N GLU A 77 16.59 -13.07 -0.12
CA GLU A 77 15.62 -12.16 -0.72
C GLU A 77 16.32 -10.99 -1.44
N HIS A 78 17.24 -10.30 -0.75
CA HIS A 78 18.01 -9.20 -1.31
C HIS A 78 18.95 -9.63 -2.46
N LEU A 79 19.59 -10.80 -2.34
CA LEU A 79 20.50 -11.29 -3.35
C LEU A 79 19.79 -11.59 -4.68
N MET A 80 18.52 -11.94 -4.67
CA MET A 80 17.72 -12.21 -5.87
C MET A 80 17.52 -10.98 -6.78
N PHE A 81 17.88 -9.78 -6.30
CA PHE A 81 17.87 -8.54 -7.10
C PHE A 81 19.28 -8.13 -7.60
N MET A 82 20.30 -8.95 -7.37
CA MET A 82 21.68 -8.60 -7.75
C MET A 82 22.06 -8.91 -9.20
N GLY A 83 21.06 -9.27 -10.01
CA GLY A 83 21.21 -9.53 -11.44
C GLY A 83 21.86 -10.89 -11.75
N THR A 84 21.49 -11.42 -12.90
CA THR A 84 21.96 -12.66 -13.50
C THR A 84 22.98 -12.37 -14.62
N ASN A 85 23.33 -13.38 -15.39
CA ASN A 85 24.12 -13.19 -16.60
C ASN A 85 23.34 -12.52 -17.73
N ARG A 86 22.03 -12.81 -17.86
CA ARG A 86 21.14 -12.25 -18.90
C ARG A 86 20.60 -10.88 -18.51
N VAL A 87 20.45 -10.63 -17.22
CA VAL A 87 19.90 -9.39 -16.65
C VAL A 87 20.90 -8.85 -15.61
N PRO A 88 22.01 -8.24 -16.03
CA PRO A 88 23.08 -7.84 -15.13
C PRO A 88 22.74 -6.58 -14.33
N GLY A 89 23.27 -6.50 -13.12
CA GLY A 89 23.20 -5.30 -12.27
C GLY A 89 21.78 -4.89 -11.91
N SER A 90 21.39 -3.67 -12.28
CA SER A 90 20.07 -3.09 -12.06
C SER A 90 19.13 -3.18 -13.27
N ASP A 91 19.48 -3.95 -14.28
CA ASP A 91 18.68 -4.04 -15.51
C ASP A 91 17.29 -4.59 -15.25
N PHE A 92 17.13 -5.40 -14.18
CA PHE A 92 15.80 -5.86 -13.74
C PHE A 92 14.87 -4.68 -13.45
N ASP A 93 15.30 -3.71 -12.64
CA ASP A 93 14.49 -2.55 -12.29
C ASP A 93 14.25 -1.66 -13.52
N VAL A 94 15.25 -1.47 -14.36
CA VAL A 94 15.12 -0.70 -15.61
C VAL A 94 14.08 -1.32 -16.56
N ILE A 95 14.08 -2.66 -16.71
CA ILE A 95 13.09 -3.37 -17.52
C ILE A 95 11.68 -3.20 -16.93
N MET A 96 11.56 -3.33 -15.61
CA MET A 96 10.30 -3.17 -14.91
C MET A 96 9.74 -1.75 -15.05
N GLU A 97 10.55 -0.73 -14.75
CA GLU A 97 10.16 0.68 -14.86
C GLU A 97 9.78 1.07 -16.29
N THR A 98 10.59 0.66 -17.27
CA THR A 98 10.33 0.94 -18.70
C THR A 98 9.03 0.27 -19.17
N GLY A 99 8.71 -0.93 -18.64
CA GLY A 99 7.49 -1.66 -18.94
C GLY A 99 6.25 -1.15 -18.20
N GLY A 100 6.39 -0.16 -17.31
CA GLY A 100 5.30 0.31 -16.43
C GLY A 100 4.96 -0.70 -15.33
N GLY A 101 5.90 -1.57 -14.97
CA GLY A 101 5.76 -2.57 -13.91
C GLY A 101 6.28 -2.10 -12.57
N ALA A 102 5.88 -2.82 -11.52
CA ALA A 102 6.39 -2.69 -10.16
C ALA A 102 6.72 -4.08 -9.61
N ASN A 103 7.71 -4.16 -8.75
CA ASN A 103 8.12 -5.41 -8.10
C ASN A 103 8.46 -5.20 -6.64
N ASN A 104 8.39 -6.26 -5.86
CA ASN A 104 8.89 -6.30 -4.49
C ASN A 104 9.05 -7.76 -4.05
N ALA A 105 9.54 -7.96 -2.83
CA ALA A 105 9.68 -9.27 -2.20
C ALA A 105 9.38 -9.17 -0.70
N SER A 106 9.24 -10.32 -0.04
CA SER A 106 9.22 -10.38 1.43
C SER A 106 9.64 -11.75 1.94
N THR A 107 10.28 -11.76 3.09
CA THR A 107 10.63 -12.97 3.83
C THR A 107 9.85 -13.04 5.14
N SER A 108 9.32 -14.20 5.44
CA SER A 108 8.69 -14.51 6.72
C SER A 108 9.41 -15.65 7.43
N LEU A 109 8.85 -16.08 8.55
CA LEU A 109 9.35 -17.26 9.25
C LEU A 109 9.26 -18.55 8.39
N ASP A 110 8.30 -18.62 7.46
CA ASP A 110 7.95 -19.85 6.75
C ASP A 110 8.19 -19.84 5.24
N ARG A 111 8.25 -18.63 4.63
CA ARG A 111 8.34 -18.49 3.17
C ARG A 111 9.08 -17.23 2.76
N THR A 112 9.58 -17.22 1.52
CA THR A 112 10.06 -16.02 0.82
C THR A 112 9.28 -15.88 -0.49
N ASN A 113 8.73 -14.70 -0.78
CA ASN A 113 8.03 -14.47 -2.04
C ASN A 113 8.62 -13.30 -2.81
N TYR A 114 8.42 -13.37 -4.12
CA TYR A 114 8.74 -12.31 -5.08
C TYR A 114 7.50 -12.06 -5.91
N PHE A 115 7.14 -10.81 -6.08
CA PHE A 115 5.96 -10.46 -6.85
C PHE A 115 6.21 -9.26 -7.73
N SER A 116 5.65 -9.33 -8.93
CA SER A 116 5.78 -8.33 -9.96
C SER A 116 4.41 -8.08 -10.60
N SER A 117 4.06 -6.83 -10.83
CA SER A 117 2.79 -6.43 -11.42
C SER A 117 3.03 -5.44 -12.55
N GLY A 118 2.13 -5.40 -13.53
CA GLY A 118 2.22 -4.45 -14.63
C GLY A 118 1.08 -4.62 -15.64
N PRO A 119 1.12 -3.87 -16.75
CA PRO A 119 0.18 -4.05 -17.86
C PRO A 119 0.19 -5.50 -18.39
N SER A 120 -0.95 -6.00 -18.90
CA SER A 120 -1.06 -7.37 -19.43
C SER A 120 -0.01 -7.71 -20.48
N SER A 121 0.41 -6.73 -21.27
CA SER A 121 1.46 -6.88 -22.28
C SER A 121 2.84 -7.19 -21.70
N LEU A 122 3.06 -6.90 -20.43
CA LEU A 122 4.34 -7.15 -19.74
C LEU A 122 4.47 -8.61 -19.26
N LEU A 123 3.38 -9.39 -19.22
CA LEU A 123 3.38 -10.75 -18.66
C LEU A 123 4.51 -11.67 -19.16
N PRO A 124 4.84 -11.73 -20.48
CA PRO A 124 5.95 -12.54 -20.92
C PRO A 124 7.29 -12.14 -20.31
N THR A 125 7.50 -10.84 -20.12
CA THR A 125 8.71 -10.29 -19.50
C THR A 125 8.78 -10.62 -18.01
N LEU A 126 7.66 -10.50 -17.28
CA LEU A 126 7.59 -10.85 -15.85
C LEU A 126 7.93 -12.32 -15.62
N LEU A 127 7.32 -13.21 -16.41
CA LEU A 127 7.60 -14.65 -16.32
C LEU A 127 9.06 -14.97 -16.68
N TRP A 128 9.61 -14.31 -17.68
CA TRP A 128 10.99 -14.50 -18.10
C TRP A 128 11.99 -14.03 -17.01
N LEU A 129 11.76 -12.85 -16.41
CA LEU A 129 12.61 -12.31 -15.36
C LEU A 129 12.64 -13.23 -14.13
N ASP A 130 11.49 -13.76 -13.71
CA ASP A 130 11.41 -14.68 -12.56
C ASP A 130 12.03 -16.04 -12.87
N ALA A 131 11.85 -16.57 -14.08
CA ALA A 131 12.48 -17.81 -14.51
C ALA A 131 14.01 -17.67 -14.62
N ASP A 132 14.50 -16.53 -15.13
CA ASP A 132 15.92 -16.21 -15.22
C ASP A 132 16.58 -16.15 -13.84
N ARG A 133 15.94 -15.51 -12.86
CA ARG A 133 16.44 -15.50 -11.47
C ARG A 133 16.50 -16.90 -10.87
N LEU A 134 15.48 -17.72 -11.11
CA LEU A 134 15.45 -19.10 -10.61
C LEU A 134 16.52 -19.99 -11.25
N GLU A 135 16.87 -19.77 -12.51
CA GLU A 135 17.89 -20.54 -13.22
C GLU A 135 19.31 -20.11 -12.83
N ASP A 136 19.58 -18.82 -12.87
CA ASP A 136 20.95 -18.29 -12.97
C ASP A 136 21.51 -17.65 -11.70
N MET A 137 20.67 -17.20 -10.76
CA MET A 137 21.11 -16.36 -9.64
C MET A 137 22.23 -17.04 -8.81
N GLY A 138 22.08 -18.31 -8.49
CA GLY A 138 23.08 -19.07 -7.74
C GLY A 138 24.40 -19.24 -8.48
N LEU A 139 24.38 -19.32 -9.81
CA LEU A 139 25.56 -19.52 -10.65
C LEU A 139 26.42 -18.25 -10.75
N PHE A 140 25.77 -17.08 -10.86
CA PHE A 140 26.43 -15.79 -11.06
C PHE A 140 26.65 -14.99 -9.78
N MET A 141 26.51 -15.64 -8.62
CA MET A 141 26.81 -15.02 -7.34
C MET A 141 28.32 -14.85 -7.15
N THR A 142 28.71 -13.60 -6.88
CA THR A 142 30.11 -13.22 -6.65
C THR A 142 30.31 -12.71 -5.22
N LYS A 143 31.56 -12.70 -4.75
CA LYS A 143 31.88 -12.15 -3.43
C LYS A 143 31.45 -10.68 -3.31
N GLU A 144 31.62 -9.88 -4.35
CA GLU A 144 31.23 -8.47 -4.37
C GLU A 144 29.71 -8.29 -4.16
N LYS A 145 28.88 -9.08 -4.84
CA LYS A 145 27.44 -9.06 -4.69
C LYS A 145 27.02 -9.44 -3.27
N VAL A 146 27.62 -10.49 -2.72
CA VAL A 146 27.34 -10.97 -1.35
C VAL A 146 27.74 -9.92 -0.32
N ASP A 147 28.97 -9.40 -0.38
CA ASP A 147 29.47 -8.38 0.55
C ASP A 147 28.61 -7.10 0.52
N LYS A 148 28.19 -6.69 -0.68
CA LYS A 148 27.30 -5.53 -0.85
C LYS A 148 25.95 -5.76 -0.14
N GLN A 149 25.32 -6.92 -0.32
CA GLN A 149 24.04 -7.20 0.31
C GLN A 149 24.14 -7.47 1.80
N ILE A 150 25.21 -8.06 2.28
CA ILE A 150 25.51 -8.14 3.72
C ILE A 150 25.50 -6.73 4.33
N ALA A 151 26.15 -5.76 3.69
CA ALA A 151 26.16 -4.38 4.17
C ALA A 151 24.77 -3.73 4.18
N VAL A 152 23.96 -3.98 3.13
CA VAL A 152 22.57 -3.49 3.02
C VAL A 152 21.70 -4.07 4.12
N VAL A 153 21.63 -5.39 4.27
CA VAL A 153 20.80 -6.10 5.26
C VAL A 153 21.20 -5.71 6.69
N ARG A 154 22.51 -5.56 6.96
CA ARG A 154 22.98 -5.07 8.26
C ARG A 154 22.54 -3.64 8.55
N ASN A 155 22.54 -2.77 7.54
CA ASN A 155 22.06 -1.40 7.70
C ASN A 155 20.55 -1.37 7.92
N GLU A 156 19.81 -2.18 7.19
CA GLU A 156 18.37 -2.35 7.38
C GLU A 156 18.04 -2.86 8.79
N ARG A 157 18.75 -3.90 9.28
CA ARG A 157 18.58 -4.37 10.67
C ARG A 157 18.77 -3.24 11.68
N ARG A 158 19.80 -2.38 11.48
CA ARG A 158 19.97 -1.21 12.34
C ARG A 158 18.77 -0.27 12.29
N GLN A 159 18.23 -0.02 11.11
CA GLN A 159 17.09 0.89 10.93
C GLN A 159 15.80 0.31 11.50
N VAL A 160 15.50 -0.95 11.21
CA VAL A 160 14.21 -1.58 11.52
C VAL A 160 14.16 -2.11 12.95
N ILE A 161 15.30 -2.58 13.51
CA ILE A 161 15.33 -3.19 14.84
C ILE A 161 16.04 -2.30 15.85
N GLU A 162 17.29 -1.87 15.58
CA GLU A 162 18.13 -1.26 16.60
C GLU A 162 17.83 0.23 16.82
N ASN A 163 17.36 0.94 15.79
CA ASN A 163 17.02 2.37 15.86
C ASN A 163 15.52 2.62 15.91
N ALA A 164 14.69 1.63 15.60
CA ALA A 164 13.23 1.77 15.65
C ALA A 164 12.74 1.59 17.10
N PRO A 165 11.90 2.50 17.61
CA PRO A 165 11.38 2.43 18.97
C PRO A 165 10.75 1.08 19.29
N TYR A 166 11.08 0.48 20.43
CA TYR A 166 10.55 -0.78 20.97
C TYR A 166 10.88 -2.04 20.16
N GLN A 167 11.44 -1.96 18.96
CA GLN A 167 11.67 -3.11 18.08
C GLN A 167 12.76 -4.06 18.62
N LYS A 168 13.69 -3.55 19.40
CA LYS A 168 14.69 -4.38 20.08
C LYS A 168 14.05 -5.37 21.06
N ALA A 169 13.05 -4.94 21.81
CA ALA A 169 12.30 -5.84 22.70
C ALA A 169 11.51 -6.89 21.90
N SER A 170 10.94 -6.52 20.75
CA SER A 170 10.27 -7.47 19.86
C SER A 170 11.25 -8.52 19.29
N ASP A 171 12.44 -8.11 18.84
CA ASP A 171 13.50 -9.02 18.38
C ASP A 171 13.99 -9.96 19.49
N ASP A 172 14.19 -9.44 20.71
CA ASP A 172 14.57 -10.24 21.87
C ASP A 172 13.49 -11.26 22.28
N SER A 173 12.22 -10.95 22.03
CA SER A 173 11.10 -11.81 22.44
C SER A 173 11.17 -13.20 21.82
N THR A 174 11.64 -13.36 20.60
CA THR A 174 11.79 -14.68 19.95
C THR A 174 12.80 -15.54 20.70
N ARG A 175 13.92 -14.96 21.12
CA ARG A 175 14.96 -15.65 21.91
C ARG A 175 14.52 -15.98 23.34
N LEU A 176 13.57 -15.25 23.88
CA LEU A 176 13.03 -15.48 25.22
C LEU A 176 11.86 -16.46 25.24
N LEU A 177 11.15 -16.60 24.11
CA LEU A 177 10.00 -17.48 23.96
C LEU A 177 10.38 -18.86 23.42
N TYR A 178 11.32 -18.93 22.48
CA TYR A 178 11.70 -20.18 21.84
C TYR A 178 13.02 -20.72 22.41
N PRO A 179 13.20 -22.04 22.53
CA PRO A 179 14.48 -22.65 22.86
C PRO A 179 15.50 -22.38 21.72
N ASP A 180 16.79 -22.37 22.04
CA ASP A 180 17.89 -21.98 21.14
C ASP A 180 18.01 -22.84 19.86
N ASN A 181 17.54 -24.07 19.91
CA ASN A 181 17.48 -24.98 18.76
C ASN A 181 16.16 -24.90 17.98
N HIS A 182 15.19 -24.05 18.40
CA HIS A 182 13.95 -23.88 17.65
C HIS A 182 14.19 -23.06 16.37
N PRO A 183 13.58 -23.44 15.24
CA PRO A 183 13.74 -22.72 13.98
C PRO A 183 13.44 -21.21 14.03
N TYR A 184 12.53 -20.78 14.90
CA TYR A 184 12.14 -19.37 15.04
C TYR A 184 12.96 -18.54 16.04
N TYR A 185 13.95 -19.18 16.71
CA TYR A 185 14.71 -18.53 17.78
C TYR A 185 15.31 -17.18 17.44
N ASN A 186 15.90 -17.04 16.25
CA ASN A 186 16.57 -15.81 15.81
C ASN A 186 15.70 -14.87 14.96
N GLY A 187 14.41 -15.20 14.75
CA GLY A 187 13.55 -14.42 13.86
C GLY A 187 14.02 -14.43 12.40
N VAL A 188 13.49 -13.50 11.61
CA VAL A 188 13.74 -13.42 10.15
C VAL A 188 15.08 -12.77 9.82
N MET A 189 15.43 -11.68 10.51
CA MET A 189 16.62 -10.90 10.16
C MET A 189 17.93 -11.48 10.70
N GLY A 190 17.88 -12.41 11.63
CA GLY A 190 19.06 -13.00 12.26
C GLY A 190 19.99 -11.98 12.95
N PRO A 191 21.00 -12.44 13.73
CA PRO A 191 21.99 -11.55 14.31
C PRO A 191 23.06 -11.13 13.29
N HIS A 192 23.67 -9.96 13.46
CA HIS A 192 24.75 -9.44 12.60
C HIS A 192 25.88 -10.44 12.35
N ALA A 193 26.32 -11.15 13.39
CA ALA A 193 27.44 -12.08 13.31
C ALA A 193 27.19 -13.23 12.32
N THR A 194 25.97 -13.75 12.24
CA THR A 194 25.63 -14.83 11.29
C THR A 194 25.58 -14.32 9.85
N ILE A 195 25.02 -13.13 9.64
CA ILE A 195 24.96 -12.50 8.31
C ILE A 195 26.36 -12.14 7.82
N GLU A 196 27.21 -11.56 8.68
CA GLU A 196 28.61 -11.22 8.35
C GLU A 196 29.45 -12.43 7.99
N SER A 197 29.14 -13.60 8.53
CA SER A 197 29.87 -14.83 8.25
C SER A 197 29.48 -15.51 6.94
N ALA A 198 28.47 -14.98 6.21
CA ALA A 198 27.99 -15.54 4.97
C ALA A 198 29.07 -15.55 3.87
N THR A 199 29.29 -16.70 3.25
CA THR A 199 30.21 -16.87 2.14
C THR A 199 29.46 -17.08 0.83
N VAL A 200 30.13 -16.88 -0.29
CA VAL A 200 29.56 -17.20 -1.61
C VAL A 200 29.13 -18.66 -1.70
N GLN A 201 29.87 -19.58 -1.07
CA GLN A 201 29.52 -20.99 -1.08
C GLN A 201 28.25 -21.27 -0.27
N ASP A 202 28.10 -20.67 0.92
CA ASP A 202 26.87 -20.77 1.72
C ASP A 202 25.65 -20.29 0.91
N VAL A 203 25.80 -19.19 0.17
CA VAL A 203 24.75 -18.65 -0.70
C VAL A 203 24.39 -19.63 -1.82
N LYS A 204 25.38 -20.21 -2.50
CA LYS A 204 25.15 -21.20 -3.55
C LYS A 204 24.48 -22.47 -3.02
N ASP A 205 24.90 -22.95 -1.85
CA ASP A 205 24.34 -24.12 -1.21
C ASP A 205 22.87 -23.90 -0.77
N PHE A 206 22.58 -22.70 -0.26
CA PHE A 206 21.22 -22.30 0.11
C PHE A 206 20.31 -22.21 -1.13
N PHE A 207 20.79 -21.61 -2.21
CA PHE A 207 20.07 -21.56 -3.47
C PHE A 207 19.75 -22.97 -3.98
N ALA A 208 20.76 -23.82 -4.10
CA ALA A 208 20.60 -25.18 -4.59
C ALA A 208 19.66 -26.04 -3.73
N SER A 209 19.55 -25.72 -2.43
CA SER A 209 18.71 -26.46 -1.49
C SER A 209 17.25 -26.02 -1.50
N PHE A 210 16.95 -24.76 -1.79
CA PHE A 210 15.63 -24.20 -1.57
C PHE A 210 15.02 -23.46 -2.76
N TYR A 211 15.84 -22.86 -3.64
CA TYR A 211 15.36 -22.12 -4.82
C TYR A 211 15.33 -23.05 -6.03
N VAL A 212 14.41 -23.99 -5.96
CA VAL A 212 14.26 -25.05 -6.97
C VAL A 212 12.76 -25.21 -7.30
N PRO A 213 12.43 -25.62 -8.55
CA PRO A 213 11.04 -25.68 -9.01
C PRO A 213 10.11 -26.47 -8.10
N ASN A 214 10.54 -27.63 -7.62
CA ASN A 214 9.74 -28.49 -6.75
C ASN A 214 9.59 -27.98 -5.30
N ASN A 215 10.17 -26.82 -4.97
CA ASN A 215 10.00 -26.08 -3.71
C ASN A 215 9.36 -24.71 -3.93
N ALA A 216 8.72 -24.50 -5.09
CA ALA A 216 8.12 -23.23 -5.46
C ALA A 216 6.68 -23.39 -5.94
N SER A 217 5.88 -22.36 -5.70
CA SER A 217 4.56 -22.19 -6.27
C SER A 217 4.45 -20.83 -6.99
N LEU A 218 4.02 -20.87 -8.23
CA LEU A 218 3.86 -19.71 -9.11
C LEU A 218 2.37 -19.40 -9.29
N VAL A 219 1.96 -18.20 -8.91
CA VAL A 219 0.63 -17.68 -9.23
C VAL A 219 0.75 -16.63 -10.33
N VAL A 220 -0.06 -16.79 -11.37
CA VAL A 220 -0.30 -15.76 -12.39
C VAL A 220 -1.74 -15.31 -12.25
N ALA A 221 -1.95 -14.03 -11.97
CA ALA A 221 -3.28 -13.45 -11.82
C ALA A 221 -3.47 -12.28 -12.77
N GLY A 222 -4.70 -12.10 -13.31
CA GLY A 222 -5.07 -10.94 -14.12
C GLY A 222 -5.54 -11.25 -15.53
N ASP A 223 -5.34 -10.29 -16.42
CA ASP A 223 -5.81 -10.35 -17.81
C ASP A 223 -4.80 -11.09 -18.72
N PHE A 224 -5.05 -12.35 -18.92
CA PHE A 224 -4.29 -13.20 -19.82
C PHE A 224 -5.18 -14.31 -20.41
N ASP A 225 -4.66 -14.98 -21.46
CA ASP A 225 -5.27 -16.20 -22.01
C ASP A 225 -4.50 -17.43 -21.49
N PRO A 226 -5.12 -18.33 -20.70
CA PRO A 226 -4.49 -19.55 -20.23
C PRO A 226 -3.92 -20.44 -21.34
N ALA A 227 -4.54 -20.43 -22.54
CA ALA A 227 -4.05 -21.19 -23.68
C ALA A 227 -2.70 -20.68 -24.22
N VAL A 228 -2.41 -19.39 -24.01
CA VAL A 228 -1.13 -18.74 -24.37
C VAL A 228 -0.13 -18.86 -23.23
N VAL A 229 -0.56 -18.63 -22.00
CA VAL A 229 0.35 -18.53 -20.84
C VAL A 229 0.88 -19.89 -20.40
N LYS A 230 0.09 -20.97 -20.44
CA LYS A 230 0.56 -22.32 -20.07
C LYS A 230 1.77 -22.80 -20.88
N PRO A 231 1.74 -22.77 -22.23
CA PRO A 231 2.94 -23.12 -23.02
C PRO A 231 4.14 -22.23 -22.71
N MET A 232 3.92 -20.95 -22.42
CA MET A 232 4.98 -20.01 -22.04
C MET A 232 5.62 -20.39 -20.69
N ILE A 233 4.81 -20.69 -19.68
CA ILE A 233 5.28 -21.17 -18.37
C ILE A 233 6.04 -22.49 -18.56
N GLU A 234 5.53 -23.43 -19.33
CA GLU A 234 6.22 -24.71 -19.62
C GLU A 234 7.58 -24.48 -20.29
N GLN A 235 7.65 -23.56 -21.25
CA GLN A 235 8.90 -23.21 -21.94
C GLN A 235 9.93 -22.57 -21.00
N MET A 236 9.51 -21.70 -20.10
CA MET A 236 10.41 -20.92 -19.24
C MET A 236 10.83 -21.68 -17.96
N TYR A 237 9.88 -22.38 -17.34
CA TYR A 237 10.11 -23.03 -16.05
C TYR A 237 10.22 -24.56 -16.17
N GLY A 238 9.56 -25.19 -17.15
CA GLY A 238 9.48 -26.65 -17.27
C GLY A 238 10.82 -27.33 -17.54
N THR A 239 11.78 -26.61 -18.11
CA THR A 239 13.15 -27.09 -18.40
C THR A 239 14.09 -27.00 -17.19
N LEU A 240 13.72 -26.28 -16.14
CA LEU A 240 14.52 -26.13 -14.94
C LEU A 240 14.64 -27.48 -14.21
N PRO A 241 15.83 -27.83 -13.68
CA PRO A 241 16.05 -29.14 -13.06
C PRO A 241 15.29 -29.27 -11.73
N VAL A 242 14.82 -30.47 -11.43
CA VAL A 242 14.31 -30.82 -10.11
C VAL A 242 15.43 -30.72 -9.09
N GLY A 243 15.19 -30.01 -7.98
CA GLY A 243 16.15 -29.88 -6.90
C GLY A 243 15.99 -30.93 -5.81
N ASN A 244 17.03 -31.05 -5.00
CA ASN A 244 17.00 -31.86 -3.78
C ASN A 244 16.67 -30.92 -2.60
N VAL A 245 15.38 -30.76 -2.30
CA VAL A 245 14.93 -29.88 -1.22
C VAL A 245 15.46 -30.40 0.11
N ALA A 246 16.09 -29.52 0.89
CA ALA A 246 16.61 -29.89 2.20
C ALA A 246 15.48 -30.35 3.14
N THR A 247 15.78 -31.39 3.91
CA THR A 247 14.83 -31.92 4.90
C THR A 247 14.50 -30.87 5.97
N ALA A 248 13.23 -30.77 6.35
CA ALA A 248 12.83 -29.89 7.44
C ALA A 248 13.57 -30.26 8.73
N ARG A 249 13.94 -29.25 9.52
CA ARG A 249 14.56 -29.44 10.83
C ARG A 249 13.55 -30.03 11.82
N ASP A 250 14.06 -30.80 12.76
CA ASP A 250 13.27 -31.21 13.92
C ASP A 250 12.85 -29.98 14.72
N VAL A 251 11.58 -29.93 15.09
CA VAL A 251 11.01 -28.82 15.87
C VAL A 251 10.89 -29.27 17.32
N PRO A 252 11.65 -28.67 18.24
CA PRO A 252 11.55 -29.01 19.64
C PRO A 252 10.20 -28.60 20.21
N GLU A 253 9.73 -29.33 21.22
CA GLU A 253 8.53 -28.97 21.95
C GLU A 253 8.72 -27.65 22.66
N ILE A 254 7.77 -26.72 22.44
CA ILE A 254 7.79 -25.41 23.09
C ILE A 254 7.12 -25.58 24.47
N LYS A 255 7.88 -25.28 25.53
CA LYS A 255 7.38 -25.33 26.92
C LYS A 255 7.69 -24.01 27.58
N LEU A 256 6.69 -23.13 27.63
CA LEU A 256 6.72 -21.95 28.49
C LEU A 256 5.80 -22.23 29.69
N ASP A 257 6.38 -22.67 30.80
CA ASP A 257 5.69 -23.06 32.02
C ASP A 257 5.87 -22.04 33.18
N ARG A 258 6.47 -20.92 32.87
CA ARG A 258 6.76 -19.86 33.84
C ARG A 258 6.64 -18.48 33.22
N VAL A 259 6.62 -17.46 34.04
CA VAL A 259 6.77 -16.06 33.61
C VAL A 259 8.25 -15.78 33.39
N VAL A 260 8.59 -15.41 32.16
CA VAL A 260 9.89 -14.83 31.80
C VAL A 260 9.77 -13.32 31.87
N ARG A 261 10.72 -12.64 32.55
CA ARG A 261 10.69 -11.18 32.67
C ARG A 261 11.99 -10.58 32.13
N GLN A 262 11.84 -9.51 31.37
CA GLN A 262 12.95 -8.70 30.88
C GLN A 262 12.63 -7.22 31.11
N THR A 263 13.63 -6.47 31.58
CA THR A 263 13.58 -5.00 31.54
C THR A 263 14.74 -4.54 30.68
N SER A 264 14.45 -3.70 29.70
CA SER A 264 15.45 -3.15 28.79
C SER A 264 15.33 -1.64 28.69
N LEU A 265 16.44 -1.00 28.38
CA LEU A 265 16.50 0.43 28.06
C LEU A 265 16.45 0.58 26.53
N ASP A 266 15.71 1.58 26.07
CA ASP A 266 15.61 1.89 24.64
C ASP A 266 15.47 3.41 24.44
N LYS A 267 15.79 3.89 23.25
CA LYS A 267 15.69 5.30 22.83
C LYS A 267 14.24 5.70 22.57
N VAL A 268 13.41 5.56 23.56
CA VAL A 268 11.98 5.87 23.52
C VAL A 268 11.62 7.02 24.44
N ALA A 269 10.57 7.76 24.10
CA ALA A 269 10.10 8.85 24.95
C ALA A 269 9.21 8.37 26.11
N GLN A 270 8.56 7.23 25.95
CA GLN A 270 7.57 6.67 26.86
C GLN A 270 7.92 5.22 27.19
N PRO A 271 7.66 4.75 28.43
CA PRO A 271 7.86 3.35 28.75
C PRO A 271 6.83 2.45 28.06
N GLY A 272 7.19 1.18 27.82
CA GLY A 272 6.31 0.18 27.23
C GLY A 272 6.16 -1.06 28.10
N VAL A 273 4.98 -1.67 28.09
CA VAL A 273 4.69 -2.97 28.70
C VAL A 273 4.25 -3.94 27.60
N PHE A 274 5.02 -5.01 27.39
CA PHE A 274 4.74 -6.00 26.36
C PHE A 274 4.57 -7.38 26.99
N LEU A 275 3.44 -8.01 26.68
CA LEU A 275 3.14 -9.36 27.12
C LEU A 275 3.04 -10.25 25.88
N SER A 276 3.76 -11.37 25.87
CA SER A 276 3.76 -12.30 24.76
C SER A 276 3.49 -13.73 25.24
N TYR A 277 2.68 -14.42 24.47
CA TYR A 277 2.23 -15.80 24.73
C TYR A 277 2.42 -16.63 23.48
N HIS A 278 2.71 -17.94 23.63
CA HIS A 278 2.58 -18.86 22.51
C HIS A 278 1.10 -19.06 22.17
N SER A 279 0.79 -19.08 20.89
CA SER A 279 -0.55 -19.30 20.37
C SER A 279 -0.54 -20.35 19.25
N PRO A 280 -1.70 -20.87 18.83
CA PRO A 280 -1.80 -21.88 17.78
C PRO A 280 -1.12 -21.45 16.49
N ALA A 281 -0.58 -22.42 15.75
CA ALA A 281 -0.07 -22.19 14.41
C ALA A 281 -1.16 -21.65 13.47
N ILE A 282 -0.75 -20.95 12.43
CA ILE A 282 -1.66 -20.40 11.41
C ILE A 282 -2.58 -21.50 10.87
N TYR A 283 -3.86 -21.21 10.72
CA TYR A 283 -4.93 -22.13 10.30
C TYR A 283 -5.20 -23.32 11.22
N ALA A 284 -4.48 -23.49 12.32
CA ALA A 284 -4.78 -24.51 13.31
C ALA A 284 -6.05 -24.14 14.12
N GLU A 285 -6.53 -25.11 14.90
CA GLU A 285 -7.63 -24.90 15.83
C GLU A 285 -7.24 -23.88 16.90
N GLY A 286 -8.06 -22.84 17.07
CA GLY A 286 -7.82 -21.73 18.00
C GLY A 286 -7.14 -20.51 17.39
N ASP A 287 -6.59 -20.60 16.18
CA ASP A 287 -5.96 -19.47 15.50
C ASP A 287 -6.98 -18.33 15.23
N ALA A 288 -8.16 -18.65 14.69
CA ALA A 288 -9.21 -17.67 14.47
C ALA A 288 -9.79 -17.06 15.77
N GLU A 289 -9.85 -17.88 16.84
CA GLU A 289 -10.24 -17.38 18.16
C GLU A 289 -9.23 -16.38 18.70
N CYS A 290 -7.93 -16.66 18.56
CA CYS A 290 -6.87 -15.76 19.02
C CYS A 290 -6.92 -14.41 18.27
N ASP A 291 -7.15 -14.40 16.96
CA ASP A 291 -7.33 -13.15 16.21
C ASP A 291 -8.52 -12.34 16.71
N LEU A 292 -9.66 -12.99 16.97
CA LEU A 292 -10.84 -12.33 17.50
C LEU A 292 -10.65 -11.86 18.96
N ILE A 293 -9.93 -12.62 19.78
CA ILE A 293 -9.53 -12.22 21.14
C ILE A 293 -8.69 -10.93 21.07
N ALA A 294 -7.69 -10.90 20.19
CA ALA A 294 -6.86 -9.71 19.98
C ALA A 294 -7.70 -8.50 19.57
N ALA A 295 -8.62 -8.68 18.62
CA ALA A 295 -9.52 -7.62 18.19
C ALA A 295 -10.44 -7.12 19.33
N MET A 296 -10.94 -8.00 20.20
CA MET A 296 -11.76 -7.62 21.35
C MET A 296 -10.96 -6.84 22.40
N LEU A 297 -9.69 -7.19 22.56
CA LEU A 297 -8.83 -6.52 23.52
C LEU A 297 -8.44 -5.11 23.08
N SER A 298 -8.12 -4.90 21.79
CA SER A 298 -7.50 -3.62 21.38
C SER A 298 -8.05 -2.96 20.13
N SER A 299 -8.86 -3.60 19.29
CA SER A 299 -9.27 -2.98 18.03
C SER A 299 -10.35 -1.92 18.20
N GLY A 300 -9.99 -0.66 17.92
CA GLY A 300 -10.88 0.49 17.99
C GLY A 300 -11.12 1.02 19.40
N ASN A 301 -11.68 2.23 19.45
CA ASN A 301 -11.83 2.98 20.72
C ASN A 301 -12.79 2.31 21.73
N ASN A 302 -13.62 1.38 21.31
CA ASN A 302 -14.54 0.64 22.18
C ASN A 302 -13.96 -0.68 22.70
N SER A 303 -12.71 -1.00 22.37
CA SER A 303 -12.06 -2.22 22.84
C SER A 303 -11.73 -2.17 24.34
N ARG A 304 -11.64 -3.35 24.94
CA ARG A 304 -11.54 -3.51 26.41
C ARG A 304 -10.35 -2.78 27.01
N LEU A 305 -9.16 -3.02 26.46
CA LEU A 305 -7.92 -2.43 26.99
C LEU A 305 -7.84 -0.93 26.67
N TYR A 306 -8.30 -0.51 25.48
CA TYR A 306 -8.33 0.92 25.14
C TYR A 306 -9.22 1.69 26.11
N GLN A 307 -10.45 1.22 26.35
CA GLN A 307 -11.36 1.85 27.31
C GLN A 307 -10.77 1.89 28.72
N ARG A 308 -10.15 0.79 29.16
CA ARG A 308 -9.65 0.70 30.52
C ARG A 308 -8.36 1.51 30.72
N LEU A 309 -7.37 1.35 29.84
CA LEU A 309 -6.02 1.92 30.03
C LEU A 309 -5.90 3.35 29.50
N VAL A 310 -6.58 3.68 28.38
CA VAL A 310 -6.44 5.00 27.74
C VAL A 310 -7.51 5.96 28.22
N VAL A 311 -8.78 5.51 28.30
CA VAL A 311 -9.91 6.41 28.59
C VAL A 311 -10.18 6.52 30.10
N GLN A 312 -10.29 5.40 30.83
CA GLN A 312 -10.74 5.41 32.23
C GLN A 312 -9.61 5.67 33.21
N GLU A 313 -8.54 4.92 33.10
CA GLU A 313 -7.39 5.02 34.03
C GLU A 313 -6.32 6.02 33.57
N GLU A 314 -6.37 6.42 32.30
CA GLU A 314 -5.41 7.35 31.69
C GLU A 314 -3.92 6.98 31.88
N LEU A 315 -3.61 5.69 31.96
CA LEU A 315 -2.26 5.17 32.19
C LEU A 315 -1.47 4.98 30.90
N ALA A 316 -2.13 4.87 29.77
CA ALA A 316 -1.50 4.59 28.47
C ALA A 316 -1.85 5.65 27.43
N THR A 317 -0.99 5.79 26.42
CA THR A 317 -1.22 6.59 25.22
C THR A 317 -1.66 5.72 24.05
N ASP A 318 -1.23 4.44 24.05
CA ASP A 318 -1.60 3.49 23.01
C ASP A 318 -1.64 2.06 23.56
N VAL A 319 -2.49 1.23 22.97
CA VAL A 319 -2.61 -0.19 23.27
C VAL A 319 -2.92 -0.97 22.01
N ALA A 320 -2.19 -2.06 21.79
CA ALA A 320 -2.45 -3.01 20.70
C ALA A 320 -2.41 -4.46 21.22
N ALA A 321 -3.26 -5.30 20.65
CA ALA A 321 -3.16 -6.75 20.77
C ALA A 321 -3.29 -7.36 19.37
N TYR A 322 -2.46 -8.35 19.08
CA TYR A 322 -2.43 -9.01 17.78
C TYR A 322 -1.77 -10.38 17.88
N GLN A 323 -1.99 -11.21 16.87
CA GLN A 323 -1.33 -12.48 16.70
C GLN A 323 -0.35 -12.43 15.53
N GLU A 324 0.89 -12.80 15.77
CA GLU A 324 1.91 -13.04 14.73
C GLU A 324 1.81 -14.50 14.31
N SER A 325 0.94 -14.79 13.33
CA SER A 325 0.65 -16.16 12.90
C SER A 325 1.80 -16.74 12.07
N ALA A 326 2.22 -17.96 12.40
CA ALA A 326 3.27 -18.68 11.71
C ALA A 326 3.01 -20.20 11.73
N GLY A 327 3.68 -20.96 10.85
CA GLY A 327 3.35 -22.35 10.54
C GLY A 327 3.71 -23.36 11.63
N LEU A 328 4.70 -23.06 12.49
CA LEU A 328 5.10 -23.98 13.57
C LEU A 328 4.46 -23.60 14.92
N SER A 329 4.40 -22.34 15.21
CA SER A 329 3.80 -21.75 16.41
C SER A 329 3.66 -20.26 16.20
N SER A 330 2.55 -19.69 16.63
CA SER A 330 2.31 -18.24 16.59
C SER A 330 2.65 -17.58 17.93
N ILE A 331 2.74 -16.26 17.93
CA ILE A 331 2.90 -15.46 19.15
C ILE A 331 1.72 -14.51 19.26
N PHE A 332 0.98 -14.57 20.36
CA PHE A 332 -0.01 -13.59 20.72
C PHE A 332 0.64 -12.48 21.55
N ARG A 333 0.48 -11.22 21.13
CA ARG A 333 1.08 -10.06 21.82
C ARG A 333 0.04 -9.09 22.32
N VAL A 334 0.33 -8.50 23.47
CA VAL A 334 -0.32 -7.30 23.99
C VAL A 334 0.78 -6.27 24.22
N THR A 335 0.68 -5.11 23.59
CA THR A 335 1.63 -4.01 23.72
C THR A 335 0.91 -2.79 24.25
N VAL A 336 1.49 -2.13 25.26
CA VAL A 336 0.95 -0.93 25.87
C VAL A 336 2.06 0.10 25.95
N ILE A 337 1.85 1.26 25.35
CA ILE A 337 2.71 2.42 25.50
C ILE A 337 2.16 3.26 26.67
N ALA A 338 2.90 3.29 27.74
CA ALA A 338 2.48 3.90 28.98
C ALA A 338 2.75 5.41 28.98
N LYS A 339 1.99 6.18 29.74
CA LYS A 339 2.39 7.56 30.08
C LYS A 339 3.65 7.53 30.95
N THR A 340 4.44 8.60 30.91
CA THR A 340 5.77 8.65 31.53
C THR A 340 5.76 8.41 33.03
N ASP A 341 4.69 8.79 33.71
CA ASP A 341 4.49 8.65 35.16
C ASP A 341 3.67 7.43 35.58
N ALA A 342 3.27 6.59 34.59
CA ALA A 342 2.45 5.41 34.84
C ALA A 342 3.25 4.30 35.56
N ARG A 343 2.58 3.57 36.44
CA ARG A 343 3.13 2.37 37.08
C ARG A 343 2.93 1.17 36.15
N LEU A 344 4.01 0.60 35.64
CA LEU A 344 3.96 -0.48 34.65
C LEU A 344 3.33 -1.75 35.21
N GLU A 345 3.53 -2.05 36.50
CA GLU A 345 2.90 -3.18 37.18
C GLU A 345 1.38 -3.01 37.29
N GLN A 346 0.88 -1.78 37.38
CA GLN A 346 -0.56 -1.51 37.36
C GLN A 346 -1.15 -1.77 35.97
N ILE A 347 -0.43 -1.42 34.91
CA ILE A 347 -0.84 -1.71 33.53
C ILE A 347 -0.89 -3.21 33.32
N GLU A 348 0.16 -3.95 33.70
CA GLU A 348 0.19 -5.43 33.61
C GLU A 348 -1.02 -6.04 34.33
N LYS A 349 -1.30 -5.58 35.55
CA LYS A 349 -2.45 -6.04 36.34
C LYS A 349 -3.79 -5.78 35.64
N ILE A 350 -3.96 -4.60 35.03
CA ILE A 350 -5.19 -4.26 34.31
C ILE A 350 -5.37 -5.14 33.08
N VAL A 351 -4.28 -5.44 32.34
CA VAL A 351 -4.31 -6.37 31.22
C VAL A 351 -4.77 -7.75 31.71
N ASP A 352 -4.23 -8.23 32.81
CA ASP A 352 -4.63 -9.51 33.42
C ASP A 352 -6.09 -9.52 33.85
N GLU A 353 -6.58 -8.43 34.44
CA GLU A 353 -7.98 -8.29 34.84
C GLU A 353 -8.94 -8.35 33.62
N GLU A 354 -8.61 -7.69 32.52
CA GLU A 354 -9.44 -7.69 31.33
C GLU A 354 -9.41 -9.05 30.61
N ILE A 355 -8.25 -9.72 30.55
CA ILE A 355 -8.13 -11.10 30.07
C ILE A 355 -8.96 -12.06 30.95
N ALA A 356 -8.86 -11.92 32.28
CA ALA A 356 -9.63 -12.74 33.22
C ALA A 356 -11.15 -12.56 33.06
N LYS A 357 -11.60 -11.31 32.86
CA LYS A 357 -13.02 -11.01 32.56
C LYS A 357 -13.45 -11.68 31.23
N LEU A 358 -12.63 -11.56 30.18
CA LEU A 358 -12.93 -12.18 28.88
C LEU A 358 -12.97 -13.72 29.00
N THR A 359 -12.05 -14.31 29.75
CA THR A 359 -12.01 -15.75 30.00
C THR A 359 -13.22 -16.23 30.79
N LYS A 360 -13.66 -15.49 31.80
CA LYS A 360 -14.78 -15.86 32.66
C LYS A 360 -16.13 -15.63 31.98
N ASP A 361 -16.34 -14.40 31.48
CA ASP A 361 -17.66 -13.92 31.05
C ASP A 361 -17.87 -14.12 29.55
N GLY A 362 -16.78 -14.14 28.75
CA GLY A 362 -16.80 -14.14 27.29
C GLY A 362 -17.12 -12.76 26.71
N PRO A 363 -17.21 -12.65 25.38
CA PRO A 363 -17.74 -11.48 24.71
C PRO A 363 -19.27 -11.47 24.76
N ASP A 364 -19.87 -10.29 24.70
CA ASP A 364 -21.30 -10.22 24.37
C ASP A 364 -21.54 -10.58 22.88
N ALA A 365 -22.78 -10.97 22.57
CA ALA A 365 -23.11 -11.47 21.24
C ALA A 365 -22.95 -10.39 20.14
N LYS A 366 -23.19 -9.12 20.47
CA LYS A 366 -23.06 -8.01 19.53
C LYS A 366 -21.59 -7.70 19.22
N ASP A 367 -20.72 -7.68 20.25
CA ASP A 367 -19.28 -7.47 20.07
C ASP A 367 -18.68 -8.61 19.22
N LEU A 368 -18.97 -9.87 19.55
CA LEU A 368 -18.51 -11.01 18.77
C LEU A 368 -18.96 -10.94 17.30
N ALA A 369 -20.23 -10.64 17.06
CA ALA A 369 -20.77 -10.50 15.71
C ALA A 369 -20.08 -9.36 14.94
N SER A 370 -19.86 -8.20 15.58
CA SER A 370 -19.16 -7.07 15.00
C SER A 370 -17.71 -7.41 14.61
N ARG A 371 -16.96 -8.10 15.49
CA ARG A 371 -15.57 -8.51 15.20
C ARG A 371 -15.49 -9.51 14.04
N LYS A 372 -16.39 -10.48 14.00
CA LYS A 372 -16.48 -11.41 12.86
C LYS A 372 -16.73 -10.67 11.55
N SER A 373 -17.70 -9.74 11.54
CA SER A 373 -17.99 -8.94 10.35
C SER A 373 -16.81 -8.08 9.92
N ALA A 374 -16.06 -7.50 10.86
CA ALA A 374 -14.86 -6.72 10.56
C ALA A 374 -13.75 -7.56 9.92
N VAL A 375 -13.51 -8.77 10.43
CA VAL A 375 -12.54 -9.71 9.83
C VAL A 375 -12.98 -10.15 8.45
N GLU A 376 -14.26 -10.50 8.28
CA GLU A 376 -14.81 -10.87 6.97
C GLU A 376 -14.68 -9.73 5.96
N LEU A 377 -15.03 -8.50 6.37
CA LEU A 377 -14.88 -7.31 5.54
C LEU A 377 -13.41 -7.09 5.15
N ALA A 378 -12.47 -7.18 6.09
CA ALA A 378 -11.04 -7.00 5.80
C ALA A 378 -10.53 -8.04 4.80
N LYS A 379 -10.84 -9.33 5.01
CA LYS A 379 -10.43 -10.41 4.10
C LYS A 379 -11.05 -10.29 2.70
N VAL A 380 -12.33 -9.91 2.62
CA VAL A 380 -12.98 -9.73 1.32
C VAL A 380 -12.48 -8.46 0.62
N SER A 381 -12.27 -7.37 1.36
CA SER A 381 -11.76 -6.12 0.80
C SER A 381 -10.34 -6.23 0.27
N SER A 382 -9.47 -7.03 0.90
CA SER A 382 -8.12 -7.27 0.40
C SER A 382 -8.11 -7.90 -1.00
N LEU A 383 -9.14 -8.69 -1.33
CA LEU A 383 -9.28 -9.32 -2.64
C LEU A 383 -9.60 -8.34 -3.79
N GLN A 384 -9.78 -7.06 -3.53
CA GLN A 384 -9.86 -6.04 -4.58
C GLN A 384 -8.51 -5.87 -5.28
N SER A 385 -7.40 -6.05 -4.55
CA SER A 385 -6.05 -6.04 -5.11
C SER A 385 -5.75 -7.36 -5.83
N LEU A 386 -5.28 -7.27 -7.08
CA LEU A 386 -4.86 -8.43 -7.86
C LEU A 386 -3.66 -9.14 -7.23
N GLN A 387 -2.73 -8.37 -6.67
CA GLN A 387 -1.57 -8.89 -5.95
C GLN A 387 -1.98 -9.66 -4.69
N GLU A 388 -2.91 -9.12 -3.89
CA GLU A 388 -3.44 -9.80 -2.70
C GLU A 388 -4.15 -11.11 -3.06
N ARG A 389 -4.87 -11.14 -4.17
CA ARG A 389 -5.48 -12.39 -4.67
C ARG A 389 -4.41 -13.43 -5.01
N ALA A 390 -3.36 -13.02 -5.71
CA ALA A 390 -2.26 -13.91 -6.06
C ALA A 390 -1.54 -14.43 -4.82
N ASP A 391 -1.28 -13.57 -3.85
CA ASP A 391 -0.63 -13.93 -2.60
C ASP A 391 -1.50 -14.88 -1.75
N ARG A 392 -2.79 -14.59 -1.67
CA ARG A 392 -3.75 -15.43 -0.94
C ARG A 392 -3.91 -16.83 -1.53
N LEU A 393 -3.86 -16.97 -2.86
CA LEU A 393 -3.89 -18.27 -3.52
C LEU A 393 -2.64 -19.09 -3.18
N ASN A 394 -1.45 -18.47 -3.17
CA ASN A 394 -0.21 -19.11 -2.72
C ASN A 394 -0.27 -19.48 -1.24
N GLU A 395 -0.74 -18.60 -0.38
CA GLU A 395 -0.85 -18.82 1.07
C GLU A 395 -1.75 -20.01 1.38
N TYR A 396 -2.94 -20.06 0.78
CA TYR A 396 -3.84 -21.19 0.97
C TYR A 396 -3.26 -22.50 0.43
N ASP A 397 -2.59 -22.44 -0.73
CA ASP A 397 -1.94 -23.63 -1.27
C ASP A 397 -0.83 -24.14 -0.36
N PHE A 398 -0.02 -23.22 0.18
CA PHE A 398 1.10 -23.56 1.06
C PHE A 398 0.64 -24.12 2.42
N TYR A 399 -0.31 -23.47 3.09
CA TYR A 399 -0.73 -23.89 4.44
C TYR A 399 -1.89 -24.88 4.45
N LEU A 400 -2.80 -24.83 3.48
CA LEU A 400 -4.01 -25.67 3.44
C LEU A 400 -3.96 -26.77 2.37
N GLY A 401 -2.93 -26.76 1.50
CA GLY A 401 -2.75 -27.72 0.41
C GLY A 401 -3.67 -27.50 -0.80
N THR A 402 -4.45 -26.41 -0.80
CA THR A 402 -5.37 -26.07 -1.88
C THR A 402 -5.51 -24.55 -2.00
N PRO A 403 -5.48 -23.97 -3.21
CA PRO A 403 -5.73 -22.54 -3.41
C PRO A 403 -7.19 -22.14 -3.10
N ASP A 404 -8.13 -23.10 -3.07
CA ASP A 404 -9.56 -22.87 -2.77
C ASP A 404 -9.84 -22.73 -1.26
N GLY A 405 -8.94 -22.08 -0.53
CA GLY A 405 -9.00 -21.96 0.93
C GLY A 405 -9.96 -20.89 1.47
N LEU A 406 -10.37 -19.90 0.67
CA LEU A 406 -11.08 -18.71 1.12
C LEU A 406 -12.34 -19.03 1.96
N GLN A 407 -13.22 -19.90 1.46
CA GLN A 407 -14.47 -20.21 2.18
C GLN A 407 -14.21 -21.01 3.46
N LYS A 408 -13.20 -21.86 3.46
CA LYS A 408 -12.77 -22.61 4.64
C LYS A 408 -12.20 -21.65 5.69
N ASP A 409 -11.42 -20.68 5.26
CA ASP A 409 -10.84 -19.64 6.12
C ASP A 409 -11.92 -18.74 6.72
N LEU A 410 -12.86 -18.22 5.93
CA LEU A 410 -13.98 -17.45 6.43
C LEU A 410 -14.88 -18.27 7.39
N ALA A 411 -15.07 -19.57 7.10
CA ALA A 411 -15.87 -20.45 7.96
C ALA A 411 -15.24 -20.63 9.35
N ARG A 412 -13.91 -20.60 9.49
CA ARG A 412 -13.24 -20.64 10.80
C ARG A 412 -13.72 -19.48 11.69
N TYR A 413 -13.69 -18.26 11.18
CA TYR A 413 -14.13 -17.07 11.94
C TYR A 413 -15.63 -17.06 12.18
N ARG A 414 -16.45 -17.46 11.18
CA ARG A 414 -17.90 -17.57 11.34
C ARG A 414 -18.29 -18.61 12.40
N GLY A 415 -17.52 -19.68 12.52
CA GLY A 415 -17.72 -20.77 13.48
C GLY A 415 -17.35 -20.44 14.92
N VAL A 416 -16.59 -19.38 15.18
CA VAL A 416 -16.20 -18.99 16.54
C VAL A 416 -17.42 -18.68 17.40
N THR A 417 -17.43 -19.16 18.64
CA THR A 417 -18.50 -18.91 19.62
C THR A 417 -17.95 -18.21 20.86
N SER A 418 -18.83 -17.69 21.70
CA SER A 418 -18.43 -17.13 23.00
C SER A 418 -17.70 -18.15 23.87
N GLU A 419 -18.17 -19.40 23.83
CA GLU A 419 -17.56 -20.53 24.54
C GLU A 419 -16.17 -20.86 24.03
N SER A 420 -15.96 -20.86 22.69
CA SER A 420 -14.63 -21.10 22.11
C SER A 420 -13.66 -19.96 22.42
N ILE A 421 -14.12 -18.70 22.41
CA ILE A 421 -13.32 -17.54 22.88
C ILE A 421 -12.87 -17.73 24.32
N LYS A 422 -13.78 -18.09 25.23
CA LYS A 422 -13.43 -18.34 26.64
C LYS A 422 -12.40 -19.47 26.79
N ALA A 423 -12.63 -20.57 26.10
CA ALA A 423 -11.75 -21.73 26.16
C ALA A 423 -10.33 -21.41 25.66
N TRP A 424 -10.22 -20.72 24.51
CA TRP A 424 -8.92 -20.36 23.94
C TRP A 424 -8.22 -19.22 24.70
N ALA A 425 -8.95 -18.23 25.20
CA ALA A 425 -8.40 -17.21 26.09
C ALA A 425 -7.80 -17.86 27.36
N ALA A 426 -8.52 -18.81 27.98
CA ALA A 426 -8.02 -19.53 29.15
C ALA A 426 -6.80 -20.40 28.86
N LYS A 427 -6.71 -20.98 27.67
CA LYS A 427 -5.62 -21.87 27.25
C LYS A 427 -4.36 -21.10 26.87
N VAL A 428 -4.50 -19.97 26.16
CA VAL A 428 -3.40 -19.20 25.57
C VAL A 428 -2.92 -18.09 26.51
N LEU A 429 -3.83 -17.29 27.05
CA LEU A 429 -3.48 -16.07 27.80
C LEU A 429 -3.35 -16.35 29.29
N THR A 430 -2.50 -17.28 29.65
CA THR A 430 -2.28 -17.67 31.04
C THR A 430 -1.29 -16.75 31.72
N PRO A 431 -1.61 -16.17 32.89
CA PRO A 431 -0.71 -15.23 33.56
C PRO A 431 0.59 -15.86 34.06
N ASN A 432 0.63 -17.20 34.19
CA ASN A 432 1.76 -17.94 34.74
C ASN A 432 2.74 -18.48 33.69
N ALA A 433 2.42 -18.35 32.38
CA ALA A 433 3.21 -18.92 31.30
C ALA A 433 3.29 -17.90 30.15
N ARG A 434 4.11 -16.87 30.33
CA ARG A 434 4.23 -15.76 29.37
C ARG A 434 5.58 -15.05 29.49
N LEU A 435 5.89 -14.27 28.47
CA LEU A 435 6.95 -13.27 28.50
C LEU A 435 6.36 -11.91 28.86
N VAL A 436 6.97 -11.22 29.83
CA VAL A 436 6.67 -9.84 30.22
C VAL A 436 7.92 -9.01 29.99
N GLN A 437 7.84 -7.98 29.14
CA GLN A 437 8.93 -7.06 28.89
C GLN A 437 8.53 -5.64 29.28
N TYR A 438 9.38 -5.01 30.10
CA TYR A 438 9.30 -3.58 30.35
C TYR A 438 10.39 -2.88 29.57
N VAL A 439 10.01 -1.98 28.69
CA VAL A 439 10.91 -1.13 27.93
C VAL A 439 10.89 0.25 28.56
N LEU A 440 12.03 0.66 29.09
CA LEU A 440 12.16 1.96 29.77
C LEU A 440 12.94 2.93 28.87
N PRO A 441 12.62 4.24 28.96
CA PRO A 441 13.42 5.26 28.31
C PRO A 441 14.88 5.17 28.76
N GLU A 442 15.82 5.21 27.83
CA GLU A 442 17.23 5.38 28.12
C GLU A 442 17.43 6.80 28.69
N GLU A 443 17.95 6.91 29.91
CA GLU A 443 18.38 8.20 30.45
C GLU A 443 19.59 8.67 29.62
N VAL A 444 19.36 9.51 28.64
CA VAL A 444 20.41 10.29 28.02
C VAL A 444 20.78 11.37 29.04
N GLU A 445 21.99 11.31 29.65
CA GLU A 445 22.53 12.46 30.35
C GLU A 445 22.56 13.65 29.37
N ARG A 446 21.50 14.40 29.38
CA ARG A 446 21.48 15.68 28.69
C ARG A 446 22.27 16.65 29.56
N THR A 447 23.54 16.83 29.25
CA THR A 447 24.21 18.06 29.67
C THR A 447 23.33 19.21 29.23
N SER A 448 22.82 19.99 30.19
CA SER A 448 21.91 21.10 29.92
C SER A 448 22.55 22.02 28.87
N ASN A 449 21.96 22.08 27.70
CA ASN A 449 22.38 22.95 26.64
C ASN A 449 21.42 24.14 26.62
N PRO A 450 21.91 25.40 26.53
CA PRO A 450 21.01 26.55 26.34
C PRO A 450 19.98 26.41 25.24
N ARG A 451 20.19 25.44 24.29
CA ARG A 451 19.26 25.10 23.24
C ARG A 451 18.08 24.21 23.69
N ASP A 452 18.16 23.63 24.89
CA ASP A 452 17.06 22.80 25.44
C ASP A 452 15.92 23.68 25.98
N GLU A 453 16.19 24.94 26.26
CA GLU A 453 15.17 25.92 26.61
C GLU A 453 14.61 26.56 25.35
N ARG A 454 13.33 26.29 25.08
CA ARG A 454 12.60 27.02 24.05
C ARG A 454 12.59 28.51 24.38
N PRO A 455 13.09 29.42 23.53
CA PRO A 455 12.99 30.86 23.77
C PRO A 455 11.55 31.25 24.06
N LYS A 456 11.30 31.88 25.19
CA LYS A 456 9.95 32.21 25.65
C LYS A 456 9.33 33.41 24.92
N ASP A 457 10.13 34.23 24.28
CA ASP A 457 9.70 35.50 23.68
C ASP A 457 10.05 35.55 22.19
N PHE A 458 9.25 34.89 21.39
CA PHE A 458 9.13 35.29 19.99
C PHE A 458 8.07 36.37 19.91
N ALA A 459 8.49 37.62 19.70
CA ALA A 459 7.58 38.65 19.21
C ALA A 459 6.99 38.14 17.88
N LYS A 460 5.71 37.85 17.86
CA LYS A 460 5.00 37.53 16.61
C LYS A 460 5.12 38.76 15.73
N ALA A 461 6.03 38.74 14.76
CA ALA A 461 6.03 39.75 13.73
C ALA A 461 4.66 39.72 13.05
N ALA A 462 3.97 40.81 13.05
CA ALA A 462 2.74 40.95 12.29
C ALA A 462 3.08 40.73 10.81
N PHE A 463 2.47 39.72 10.19
CA PHE A 463 2.59 39.54 8.74
C PHE A 463 1.87 40.68 8.08
N THR A 464 2.62 41.56 7.38
CA THR A 464 2.06 42.56 6.50
C THR A 464 2.12 41.99 5.08
N PRO A 465 0.96 41.71 4.46
CA PRO A 465 0.95 41.25 3.07
C PRO A 465 1.64 42.25 2.16
N PRO A 466 2.41 41.82 1.17
CA PRO A 466 2.98 42.73 0.19
C PRO A 466 1.86 43.47 -0.55
N THR A 467 2.04 44.75 -0.77
CA THR A 467 1.10 45.57 -1.52
C THR A 467 1.45 45.49 -3.00
N ALA A 468 0.46 45.23 -3.86
CA ALA A 468 0.64 45.25 -5.29
C ALA A 468 0.75 46.69 -5.83
N GLU A 469 1.65 46.91 -6.75
CA GLU A 469 1.55 48.04 -7.66
C GLU A 469 0.53 47.70 -8.75
N SER A 470 -0.54 48.50 -8.88
CA SER A 470 -1.63 48.20 -9.80
C SER A 470 -1.77 49.31 -10.83
N PHE A 471 -1.89 48.94 -12.11
CA PHE A 471 -2.15 49.84 -13.21
C PHE A 471 -3.00 49.17 -14.30
N VAL A 472 -3.56 49.95 -15.18
CA VAL A 472 -4.39 49.48 -16.30
C VAL A 472 -3.69 49.83 -17.60
N LEU A 473 -3.52 48.86 -18.49
CA LEU A 473 -2.99 49.09 -19.83
C LEU A 473 -4.04 49.77 -20.72
N GLU A 474 -3.60 50.40 -21.83
CA GLU A 474 -4.48 51.07 -22.77
C GLU A 474 -5.61 50.20 -23.33
N ASN A 475 -5.38 48.89 -23.43
CA ASN A 475 -6.36 47.89 -23.85
C ASN A 475 -7.34 47.45 -22.74
N GLY A 476 -7.24 48.04 -21.55
CA GLY A 476 -8.11 47.74 -20.39
C GLY A 476 -7.64 46.57 -19.52
N LEU A 477 -6.49 45.95 -19.79
CA LEU A 477 -5.94 44.89 -18.96
C LEU A 477 -5.46 45.45 -17.61
N ASN A 478 -6.00 44.93 -16.52
CA ASN A 478 -5.54 45.23 -15.16
C ASN A 478 -4.28 44.44 -14.84
N VAL A 479 -3.22 45.13 -14.48
CA VAL A 479 -1.93 44.53 -14.11
C VAL A 479 -1.67 44.80 -12.64
N GLN A 480 -1.28 43.74 -11.91
CA GLN A 480 -0.83 43.78 -10.52
C GLN A 480 0.60 43.26 -10.44
N VAL A 481 1.50 44.04 -9.89
CA VAL A 481 2.91 43.65 -9.74
C VAL A 481 3.25 43.53 -8.25
N PHE A 482 3.66 42.34 -7.85
CA PHE A 482 4.20 42.06 -6.51
C PHE A 482 5.73 41.96 -6.60
N SER A 483 6.43 42.99 -6.17
CA SER A 483 7.90 42.96 -6.16
C SER A 483 8.42 42.19 -4.95
N LYS A 484 9.15 41.08 -5.19
CA LYS A 484 9.83 40.29 -4.17
C LYS A 484 11.31 40.12 -4.54
N PRO A 485 12.17 41.09 -4.19
CA PRO A 485 13.60 40.99 -4.48
C PRO A 485 14.23 39.82 -3.73
N GLY A 486 15.14 39.08 -4.37
CA GLY A 486 15.89 37.97 -3.77
C GLY A 486 16.27 36.90 -4.77
N LEU A 487 15.33 36.47 -5.61
CA LEU A 487 15.60 35.49 -6.66
C LEU A 487 15.40 36.13 -8.04
N PRO A 488 16.21 35.80 -9.04
CA PRO A 488 16.05 36.28 -10.40
C PRO A 488 14.94 35.56 -11.17
N LEU A 489 13.78 35.38 -10.53
CA LEU A 489 12.61 34.71 -11.09
C LEU A 489 11.44 35.67 -11.21
N VAL A 490 10.67 35.51 -12.27
CA VAL A 490 9.40 36.21 -12.47
C VAL A 490 8.32 35.17 -12.73
N HIS A 491 7.24 35.26 -11.95
CA HIS A 491 6.01 34.53 -12.19
C HIS A 491 4.98 35.49 -12.80
N VAL A 492 4.37 35.07 -13.88
CA VAL A 492 3.31 35.79 -14.59
C VAL A 492 2.07 34.94 -14.63
N GLU A 493 0.94 35.46 -14.21
CA GLU A 493 -0.35 34.80 -14.30
C GLU A 493 -1.35 35.72 -14.99
N LEU A 494 -1.93 35.23 -16.08
CA LEU A 494 -3.03 35.89 -16.79
C LEU A 494 -4.32 35.15 -16.46
N VAL A 495 -5.28 35.84 -15.87
CA VAL A 495 -6.58 35.25 -15.49
C VAL A 495 -7.68 35.88 -16.35
N ALA A 496 -8.33 35.05 -17.13
CA ALA A 496 -9.52 35.42 -17.88
C ALA A 496 -10.77 35.34 -17.01
N LYS A 497 -11.63 36.37 -17.08
CA LYS A 497 -12.82 36.47 -16.25
C LYS A 497 -13.86 35.35 -16.55
N PRO A 498 -14.64 34.91 -15.55
CA PRO A 498 -15.63 33.82 -15.69
C PRO A 498 -16.67 33.97 -16.79
N GLN A 499 -17.00 35.24 -17.15
CA GLN A 499 -18.02 35.53 -18.17
C GLN A 499 -17.69 35.01 -19.57
N THR A 500 -16.44 34.61 -19.79
CA THR A 500 -15.94 34.15 -21.08
C THR A 500 -15.82 32.62 -21.17
N THR A 501 -16.00 31.90 -20.06
CA THR A 501 -15.75 30.46 -19.97
C THR A 501 -16.98 29.62 -19.62
N THR A 502 -18.18 30.17 -19.77
CA THR A 502 -19.43 29.49 -19.38
C THR A 502 -19.68 28.23 -20.21
N ASP A 503 -19.09 27.15 -19.77
CA ASP A 503 -19.56 25.84 -20.17
C ASP A 503 -20.96 25.61 -19.58
N THR A 504 -21.88 25.19 -20.43
CA THR A 504 -23.19 24.70 -20.01
C THR A 504 -23.06 23.23 -19.64
N ALA A 505 -24.10 22.66 -19.03
CA ALA A 505 -24.14 21.23 -18.77
C ALA A 505 -23.94 20.37 -20.04
N ALA A 506 -24.20 20.91 -21.23
CA ALA A 506 -24.03 20.24 -22.50
C ALA A 506 -22.61 20.43 -23.12
N THR A 507 -21.87 21.46 -22.72
CA THR A 507 -20.54 21.79 -23.28
C THR A 507 -19.41 21.65 -22.25
N MET A 508 -19.71 21.05 -21.12
CA MET A 508 -18.74 20.83 -20.05
C MET A 508 -17.51 20.04 -20.55
N GLY A 509 -16.32 20.50 -20.19
CA GLY A 509 -15.04 19.97 -20.71
C GLY A 509 -14.47 20.76 -21.91
N ARG A 510 -15.24 21.67 -22.50
CA ARG A 510 -14.78 22.52 -23.60
C ARG A 510 -13.70 23.50 -23.16
N ALA A 511 -13.87 24.11 -21.96
CA ALA A 511 -12.88 25.03 -21.40
C ALA A 511 -11.55 24.32 -21.09
N THR A 512 -11.60 23.08 -20.62
CA THR A 512 -10.42 22.25 -20.41
C THR A 512 -9.71 21.97 -21.73
N LEU A 513 -10.42 21.47 -22.76
CA LEU A 513 -9.83 21.24 -24.08
C LEU A 513 -9.24 22.52 -24.67
N MET A 514 -9.91 23.67 -24.49
CA MET A 514 -9.39 24.95 -24.94
C MET A 514 -8.09 25.31 -24.22
N ALA A 515 -8.04 25.18 -22.89
CA ALA A 515 -6.84 25.45 -22.10
C ALA A 515 -5.67 24.56 -22.55
N ASP A 516 -5.92 23.27 -22.75
CA ASP A 516 -4.92 22.33 -23.23
C ASP A 516 -4.40 22.71 -24.63
N MET A 517 -5.30 23.09 -25.55
CA MET A 517 -4.93 23.54 -26.89
C MET A 517 -4.06 24.81 -26.92
N LEU A 518 -4.18 25.70 -25.92
CA LEU A 518 -3.30 26.89 -25.81
C LEU A 518 -1.84 26.49 -25.47
N SER A 519 -1.61 25.28 -24.99
CA SER A 519 -0.27 24.76 -24.72
C SER A 519 0.36 24.03 -25.91
N GLU A 520 -0.40 23.77 -26.99
CA GLU A 520 0.03 23.00 -28.16
C GLU A 520 0.79 23.82 -29.22
N GLY A 521 1.26 24.99 -28.82
CA GLY A 521 2.05 25.88 -29.68
C GLY A 521 1.31 27.13 -30.11
N THR A 522 1.92 27.86 -31.04
CA THR A 522 1.42 29.14 -31.54
C THR A 522 1.15 29.07 -33.04
N LYS A 523 0.55 30.07 -33.62
CA LYS A 523 0.34 30.15 -35.08
C LYS A 523 1.64 29.99 -35.88
N SER A 524 2.78 30.37 -35.29
CA SER A 524 4.11 30.34 -35.92
C SER A 524 4.99 29.19 -35.46
N LEU A 525 4.69 28.55 -34.34
CA LEU A 525 5.49 27.48 -33.73
C LEU A 525 4.64 26.22 -33.51
N THR A 526 5.18 25.05 -33.85
CA THR A 526 4.61 23.79 -33.43
C THR A 526 4.73 23.61 -31.91
N GLY A 527 4.02 22.67 -31.31
CA GLY A 527 4.12 22.39 -29.86
C GLY A 527 5.56 22.07 -29.43
N GLU A 528 6.28 21.27 -30.22
CA GLU A 528 7.69 20.95 -29.97
C GLU A 528 8.59 22.19 -30.06
N GLN A 529 8.42 23.03 -31.08
CA GLN A 529 9.18 24.25 -31.23
C GLN A 529 8.88 25.24 -30.10
N PHE A 530 7.61 25.39 -29.72
CA PHE A 530 7.19 26.25 -28.61
C PHE A 530 7.80 25.78 -27.28
N ALA A 531 7.75 24.49 -26.99
CA ALA A 531 8.37 23.91 -25.81
C ALA A 531 9.91 24.10 -25.80
N SER A 532 10.56 23.96 -26.95
CA SER A 532 12.00 24.21 -27.11
C SER A 532 12.39 25.67 -26.86
N GLU A 533 11.59 26.64 -27.38
CA GLU A 533 11.82 28.07 -27.14
C GLU A 533 11.65 28.44 -25.65
N LEU A 534 10.65 27.85 -24.96
CA LEU A 534 10.47 28.05 -23.51
C LEU A 534 11.65 27.46 -22.72
N GLN A 535 12.08 26.26 -23.07
CA GLN A 535 13.22 25.61 -22.42
C GLN A 535 14.50 26.42 -22.59
N ALA A 536 14.75 27.01 -23.77
CA ALA A 536 15.94 27.80 -24.07
C ALA A 536 16.09 29.02 -23.17
N ILE A 537 14.97 29.59 -22.68
CA ILE A 537 14.97 30.76 -21.77
C ILE A 537 14.75 30.36 -20.29
N GLY A 538 14.72 29.07 -19.98
CA GLY A 538 14.46 28.56 -18.62
C GLY A 538 13.07 28.91 -18.12
N ALA A 539 12.05 28.81 -18.99
CA ALA A 539 10.67 29.10 -18.66
C ALA A 539 9.83 27.83 -18.56
N SER A 540 8.89 27.82 -17.62
CA SER A 540 7.76 26.89 -17.58
C SER A 540 6.49 27.65 -17.94
N PHE A 541 5.62 27.06 -18.76
CA PHE A 541 4.34 27.62 -19.16
C PHE A 541 3.25 26.56 -19.03
N GLY A 542 2.06 26.96 -18.61
CA GLY A 542 0.90 26.10 -18.53
C GLY A 542 -0.39 26.91 -18.57
N VAL A 543 -1.44 26.28 -19.09
CA VAL A 543 -2.79 26.85 -19.09
C VAL A 543 -3.73 25.87 -18.42
N GLY A 544 -4.63 26.38 -17.59
CA GLY A 544 -5.61 25.58 -16.88
C GLY A 544 -7.00 26.22 -16.90
N ALA A 545 -8.02 25.39 -16.81
CA ALA A 545 -9.40 25.81 -16.65
C ALA A 545 -9.96 25.39 -15.29
N SER A 546 -10.71 26.29 -14.65
CA SER A 546 -11.49 26.02 -13.44
C SER A 546 -12.96 26.38 -13.71
N GLN A 547 -13.83 26.19 -12.73
CA GLN A 547 -15.21 26.66 -12.83
C GLN A 547 -15.32 28.17 -12.94
N ASP A 548 -14.31 28.91 -12.45
CA ASP A 548 -14.36 30.37 -12.31
C ASP A 548 -13.49 31.11 -13.31
N ALA A 549 -12.49 30.47 -13.90
CA ALA A 549 -11.52 31.14 -14.75
C ALA A 549 -10.76 30.17 -15.67
N VAL A 550 -10.22 30.71 -16.75
CA VAL A 550 -9.07 30.12 -17.45
C VAL A 550 -7.86 30.94 -17.08
N SER A 551 -6.80 30.29 -16.62
CA SER A 551 -5.55 30.99 -16.30
C SER A 551 -4.39 30.42 -17.12
N ALA A 552 -3.55 31.34 -17.63
CA ALA A 552 -2.26 30.99 -18.22
C ALA A 552 -1.16 31.48 -17.29
N SER A 553 -0.27 30.58 -16.88
CA SER A 553 0.83 30.88 -15.97
C SER A 553 2.19 30.64 -16.63
N MET A 554 3.15 31.44 -16.28
CA MET A 554 4.54 31.28 -16.72
C MET A 554 5.47 31.63 -15.57
N THR A 555 6.46 30.79 -15.35
CA THR A 555 7.60 31.11 -14.48
C THR A 555 8.86 31.14 -15.33
N VAL A 556 9.63 32.21 -15.25
CA VAL A 556 10.80 32.41 -16.11
C VAL A 556 11.93 33.12 -15.36
N LEU A 557 13.17 32.88 -15.77
CA LEU A 557 14.30 33.68 -15.32
C LEU A 557 14.13 35.13 -15.77
N ARG A 558 14.52 36.08 -14.92
CA ARG A 558 14.41 37.52 -15.23
C ARG A 558 15.02 37.91 -16.58
N THR A 559 16.10 37.25 -16.98
CA THR A 559 16.78 37.45 -18.26
C THR A 559 15.97 37.00 -19.47
N GLY A 560 15.04 36.05 -19.27
CA GLY A 560 14.16 35.53 -20.31
C GLY A 560 12.76 36.15 -20.34
N LEU A 561 12.46 37.14 -19.45
CA LEU A 561 11.10 37.64 -19.25
C LEU A 561 10.48 38.22 -20.54
N GLU A 562 11.20 39.05 -21.28
CA GLU A 562 10.68 39.69 -22.51
C GLU A 562 10.29 38.62 -23.54
N LYS A 563 11.19 37.66 -23.82
CA LYS A 563 10.91 36.54 -24.73
C LYS A 563 9.80 35.63 -24.20
N GLY A 564 9.77 35.42 -22.89
CA GLY A 564 8.72 34.61 -22.26
C GLY A 564 7.33 35.25 -22.40
N LEU A 565 7.22 36.56 -22.17
CA LEU A 565 5.98 37.30 -22.37
C LEU A 565 5.53 37.29 -23.84
N ASP A 566 6.47 37.40 -24.78
CA ASP A 566 6.17 37.26 -26.22
C ASP A 566 5.60 35.87 -26.53
N LEU A 567 6.25 34.80 -26.08
CA LEU A 567 5.77 33.42 -26.27
C LEU A 567 4.41 33.19 -25.62
N MET A 568 4.23 33.61 -24.36
CA MET A 568 2.97 33.53 -23.66
C MET A 568 1.85 34.28 -24.38
N SER A 569 2.13 35.49 -24.86
CA SER A 569 1.16 36.27 -25.61
C SER A 569 0.76 35.58 -26.92
N GLN A 570 1.71 35.01 -27.65
CA GLN A 570 1.43 34.24 -28.86
C GLN A 570 0.57 33.01 -28.58
N ALA A 571 0.88 32.26 -27.51
CA ALA A 571 0.11 31.07 -27.11
C ALA A 571 -1.34 31.41 -26.74
N VAL A 572 -1.54 32.52 -26.03
CA VAL A 572 -2.88 32.95 -25.60
C VAL A 572 -3.66 33.65 -26.70
N LEU A 573 -3.04 34.58 -27.46
CA LEU A 573 -3.75 35.40 -28.43
C LEU A 573 -3.82 34.77 -29.84
N THR A 574 -2.83 33.99 -30.22
CA THR A 574 -2.71 33.38 -31.53
C THR A 574 -2.25 31.93 -31.44
N PRO A 575 -3.00 31.11 -30.72
CA PRO A 575 -2.65 29.68 -30.55
C PRO A 575 -2.70 28.92 -31.87
N ARG A 576 -2.02 27.75 -31.86
CA ARG A 576 -2.01 26.80 -32.97
C ARG A 576 -3.28 25.99 -33.00
N MET A 577 -4.38 26.35 -33.36
CA MET A 577 -5.61 25.55 -33.41
C MET A 577 -5.60 24.53 -34.59
N ASP A 578 -4.75 23.53 -34.49
CA ASP A 578 -4.59 22.46 -35.50
C ASP A 578 -5.49 21.26 -35.23
N GLN A 579 -5.99 20.62 -36.27
CA GLN A 579 -6.93 19.51 -36.14
C GLN A 579 -6.26 18.25 -35.54
N ALA A 580 -5.02 17.97 -35.91
CA ALA A 580 -4.31 16.78 -35.38
C ALA A 580 -3.98 16.95 -33.88
N ASP A 581 -3.60 18.15 -33.45
CA ASP A 581 -3.38 18.46 -32.04
C ASP A 581 -4.69 18.35 -31.26
N PHE A 582 -5.78 18.87 -31.79
CA PHE A 582 -7.10 18.74 -31.17
C PHE A 582 -7.53 17.30 -31.00
N ASP A 583 -7.39 16.48 -32.05
CA ASP A 583 -7.79 15.06 -32.01
C ASP A 583 -6.98 14.29 -30.94
N ARG A 584 -5.69 14.59 -30.81
CA ARG A 584 -4.79 14.01 -29.80
C ARG A 584 -5.18 14.46 -28.38
N VAL A 585 -5.34 15.74 -28.15
CA VAL A 585 -5.68 16.32 -26.84
C VAL A 585 -7.06 15.82 -26.39
N LYS A 586 -8.04 15.81 -27.31
CA LYS A 586 -9.37 15.27 -27.04
C LYS A 586 -9.33 13.79 -26.68
N THR A 587 -8.54 12.99 -27.40
CA THR A 587 -8.35 11.58 -27.10
C THR A 587 -7.79 11.38 -25.70
N LEU A 588 -6.77 12.17 -25.33
CA LEU A 588 -6.17 12.13 -24.00
C LEU A 588 -7.19 12.51 -22.91
N GLN A 589 -7.98 13.54 -23.13
CA GLN A 589 -9.03 13.93 -22.16
C GLN A 589 -10.09 12.83 -22.00
N LEU A 590 -10.51 12.16 -23.07
CA LEU A 590 -11.46 11.06 -23.01
C LEU A 590 -10.87 9.85 -22.25
N GLN A 591 -9.60 9.52 -22.48
CA GLN A 591 -8.89 8.47 -21.73
C GLN A 591 -8.79 8.81 -20.23
N ASN A 592 -8.45 10.05 -19.89
CA ASN A 592 -8.42 10.50 -18.50
C ASN A 592 -9.80 10.44 -17.81
N LEU A 593 -10.87 10.74 -18.56
CA LEU A 593 -12.25 10.61 -18.06
C LEU A 593 -12.65 9.14 -17.85
N GLU A 594 -12.22 8.24 -18.71
CA GLU A 594 -12.42 6.81 -18.56
C GLU A 594 -11.68 6.28 -17.34
N GLN A 595 -10.39 6.59 -17.21
CA GLN A 595 -9.58 6.22 -16.05
C GLN A 595 -10.16 6.77 -14.72
N ALA A 596 -10.69 8.00 -14.73
CA ALA A 596 -11.32 8.59 -13.55
C ALA A 596 -12.63 7.91 -13.14
N ASN A 597 -13.21 7.03 -13.96
CA ASN A 597 -14.37 6.21 -13.58
C ASN A 597 -13.97 4.95 -12.82
N ASP A 598 -12.70 4.58 -12.85
CA ASP A 598 -12.14 3.46 -12.11
C ASP A 598 -11.45 3.90 -10.80
N ASP A 599 -11.31 5.22 -10.59
CA ASP A 599 -10.76 5.79 -9.35
C ASP A 599 -11.88 6.09 -8.34
N PRO A 600 -11.94 5.36 -7.20
CA PRO A 600 -12.94 5.58 -6.15
C PRO A 600 -12.96 7.02 -5.60
N ASN A 601 -11.80 7.69 -5.52
CA ASN A 601 -11.71 9.07 -5.03
C ASN A 601 -12.27 10.06 -6.05
N ALA A 602 -12.02 9.86 -7.33
CA ALA A 602 -12.60 10.66 -8.40
C ALA A 602 -14.12 10.50 -8.46
N ILE A 603 -14.61 9.26 -8.31
CA ILE A 603 -16.05 8.96 -8.23
C ILE A 603 -16.68 9.63 -7.02
N ALA A 604 -16.08 9.49 -5.83
CA ALA A 604 -16.57 10.11 -4.61
C ALA A 604 -16.62 11.64 -4.72
N SER A 605 -15.60 12.27 -5.31
CA SER A 605 -15.55 13.71 -5.55
C SER A 605 -16.65 14.19 -6.51
N LYS A 606 -16.90 13.44 -7.59
CA LYS A 606 -17.99 13.71 -8.54
C LYS A 606 -19.37 13.62 -7.86
N ILE A 607 -19.57 12.60 -7.01
CA ILE A 607 -20.82 12.41 -6.26
C ILE A 607 -20.98 13.51 -5.22
N ALA A 608 -19.95 13.84 -4.45
CA ALA A 608 -19.97 14.88 -3.43
C ALA A 608 -20.38 16.24 -4.03
N SER A 609 -19.80 16.63 -5.16
CA SER A 609 -20.16 17.85 -5.85
C SER A 609 -21.64 17.89 -6.24
N ARG A 610 -22.19 16.77 -6.74
CA ARG A 610 -23.62 16.67 -7.10
C ARG A 610 -24.57 16.65 -5.91
N MET A 611 -24.08 16.24 -4.74
CA MET A 611 -24.87 16.26 -3.50
C MET A 611 -24.90 17.65 -2.84
N VAL A 612 -23.85 18.43 -3.00
CA VAL A 612 -23.72 19.79 -2.43
C VAL A 612 -24.40 20.83 -3.31
N TRP A 613 -24.29 20.69 -4.64
CA TRP A 613 -24.80 21.67 -5.58
C TRP A 613 -26.06 21.17 -6.30
N THR A 614 -27.02 22.06 -6.52
CA THR A 614 -28.25 21.73 -7.27
C THR A 614 -27.96 21.39 -8.72
N ALA A 615 -28.80 20.56 -9.32
CA ALA A 615 -28.72 20.24 -10.75
C ALA A 615 -28.78 21.52 -11.60
N GLY A 616 -27.81 21.69 -12.51
CA GLY A 616 -27.67 22.90 -13.34
C GLY A 616 -26.69 23.94 -12.79
N ASN A 617 -26.22 23.79 -11.55
CA ASN A 617 -25.13 24.63 -11.04
C ASN A 617 -23.80 24.19 -11.68
N PRO A 618 -22.96 25.11 -12.21
CA PRO A 618 -21.65 24.76 -12.79
C PRO A 618 -20.76 23.94 -11.87
N TYR A 619 -20.81 24.18 -10.56
CA TYR A 619 -20.01 23.44 -9.58
C TYR A 619 -20.49 22.00 -9.33
N ALA A 620 -21.65 21.63 -9.83
CA ALA A 620 -22.15 20.25 -9.73
C ALA A 620 -21.49 19.28 -10.73
N VAL A 621 -20.73 19.82 -11.70
CA VAL A 621 -20.16 19.03 -12.81
C VAL A 621 -18.64 19.25 -12.88
N PRO A 622 -17.84 18.21 -13.15
CA PRO A 622 -16.40 18.37 -13.32
C PRO A 622 -16.04 19.32 -14.47
N VAL A 623 -15.06 20.19 -14.27
CA VAL A 623 -14.55 21.09 -15.33
C VAL A 623 -14.06 20.32 -16.55
N SER A 624 -13.46 19.14 -16.34
CA SER A 624 -13.03 18.22 -17.40
C SER A 624 -14.19 17.62 -18.22
N GLY A 625 -15.43 17.82 -17.77
CA GLY A 625 -16.60 17.27 -18.44
C GLY A 625 -16.90 15.82 -18.15
N THR A 626 -17.64 15.22 -19.06
CA THR A 626 -17.94 13.78 -19.11
C THR A 626 -17.69 13.26 -20.51
N GLN A 627 -17.60 11.96 -20.67
CA GLN A 627 -17.48 11.37 -22.01
C GLN A 627 -18.57 11.87 -22.97
N ALA A 628 -19.83 11.89 -22.50
CA ALA A 628 -20.97 12.35 -23.29
C ALA A 628 -20.90 13.83 -23.70
N THR A 629 -20.23 14.70 -22.91
CA THR A 629 -20.11 16.13 -23.23
C THR A 629 -18.87 16.44 -24.06
N VAL A 630 -17.79 15.66 -23.92
CA VAL A 630 -16.51 15.87 -24.62
C VAL A 630 -16.49 15.21 -26.00
N GLU A 631 -17.06 14.00 -26.13
CA GLU A 631 -17.05 13.24 -27.39
C GLU A 631 -17.66 14.00 -28.60
N PRO A 632 -18.76 14.77 -28.48
CA PRO A 632 -19.32 15.50 -29.62
C PRO A 632 -18.57 16.80 -29.96
N LEU A 633 -17.65 17.30 -29.11
CA LEU A 633 -16.93 18.54 -29.34
C LEU A 633 -16.04 18.47 -30.59
N LYS A 634 -15.99 19.56 -31.32
CA LYS A 634 -15.20 19.74 -32.55
C LYS A 634 -14.20 20.89 -32.34
N LEU A 635 -13.15 20.93 -33.14
CA LEU A 635 -12.19 22.02 -33.12
C LEU A 635 -12.87 23.42 -33.29
N ALA A 636 -13.92 23.49 -34.10
CA ALA A 636 -14.69 24.74 -34.27
C ALA A 636 -15.31 25.28 -32.97
N ASP A 637 -15.71 24.37 -32.04
CA ASP A 637 -16.27 24.73 -30.74
C ASP A 637 -15.19 25.34 -29.83
N ILE A 638 -13.95 24.82 -29.94
CA ILE A 638 -12.78 25.29 -29.21
C ILE A 638 -12.34 26.66 -29.74
N VAL A 639 -12.28 26.82 -31.06
CA VAL A 639 -11.97 28.13 -31.70
C VAL A 639 -13.00 29.18 -31.32
N ALA A 640 -14.30 28.82 -31.31
CA ALA A 640 -15.36 29.73 -30.89
C ALA A 640 -15.23 30.11 -29.40
N ALA A 641 -14.91 29.15 -28.52
CA ALA A 641 -14.67 29.39 -27.11
C ALA A 641 -13.47 30.33 -26.88
N HIS A 642 -12.36 30.08 -27.59
CA HIS A 642 -11.17 30.95 -27.54
C HIS A 642 -11.47 32.38 -28.00
N GLY A 643 -12.31 32.55 -29.01
CA GLY A 643 -12.71 33.91 -29.48
C GLY A 643 -13.50 34.73 -28.46
N THR A 644 -13.93 34.12 -27.36
CA THR A 644 -14.61 34.80 -26.24
C THR A 644 -13.73 34.99 -25.00
N LEU A 645 -12.50 34.50 -25.04
CA LEU A 645 -11.51 34.64 -23.98
C LEU A 645 -10.93 36.08 -23.98
#